data_31eb413de8049dc2cce56d041f586e0b
#
_entry.id   31eb413de8049dc2cce56d041f586e0b
#
_cell.length_a   1.000
_cell.length_b   1.000
_cell.length_c   1.000
_cell.angle_alpha   90.00
_cell.angle_beta   90.00
_cell.angle_gamma   90.00
#
_symmetry.space_group_name_H-M   'P 1'
#
loop_
_entity.id
_entity.type
_entity.pdbx_description
1 polymer ?
#
loop_
_entity_poly.entity_id
_entity_poly.type
_entity_poly.pdbx_seq_one_letter_code
_entity_poly.pdbx_strand_id
1 'polypeptide(L)'
;MRDNTQTTGTTADVISVLRLTPLNTATRTTTITSVRTLREVLSGGPDIPAEEFFAAVESEQLEELREQLGDHHSQILSDVKRAKRAWEDPFRRDLVLRLRGRLPTLQDAIDAAEAGGYSEQAKRTVQSLRKLAESQATSPAGIIATAIVVEPLLRRLTPEHLDVHTSKSLSNKLAQIRAAVRLVDPNAISGKAADIKALPKVWRDILEKLEPNVPASCNAEIAIFRRLAVRANRDGLLPEEVQAGFLVNFVEHELATKSDSHKDKLRRAGRVWNEVIASEGLSAAHFENSGPQNRLPDVSWEAVPETIRTRVEALMGRMVAPQGDEEWSSFIEDADEDDLGLGDLVSDTEAIAAAIPRELGTQRNLRDAIKRVWHAAETNPKVTRKPERLEDLFRQDCLVATVAAIREKRRVRVEARGESWQAHKKGRYECSLVQALYSVGKSCDLPEDILEPVRKMTLNLDPSVVGTKLKSDGTLAYVYEDRKIGRHHEDMLRQFNEDAALKRWLQAPGVLWQQAEKWVKQGRNRPTITQASLARSALIAQLAQRVTPMRRTNLVRLRAFGDEAHFSLPIGAGEGTLILPGAELKNLRSIHVTIDQETVQMLKRFIEVYRPLFVERSKADPENPHLFPGAGSERKERGGNGAYPQGFGYMIKNKLCQRFRHHIRKHVLLRMDLQVMRHIAGKVILDMDPSAMGLVQEVLGHKRIETTQSYYAQVSKIVAQKNYLQLLDQYSRRVMSHVDFRIELEQQLEG
;
A
#
# COMPACT_ATOMS: atom_id res chain seq x y z
N MET A 1 -38.90 33.03 -7.31
CA MET A 1 -38.72 33.67 -5.99
C MET A 1 -37.56 32.94 -5.32
N ARG A 2 -36.37 33.55 -5.28
CA ARG A 2 -35.23 33.05 -4.51
C ARG A 2 -35.40 33.55 -3.10
N ASP A 3 -35.60 32.66 -2.15
CA ASP A 3 -35.60 32.96 -0.72
C ASP A 3 -34.29 33.65 -0.36
N ASN A 4 -34.37 34.92 -0.08
CA ASN A 4 -33.31 35.78 0.40
C ASN A 4 -33.17 35.63 1.93
N THR A 5 -32.97 34.41 2.41
CA THR A 5 -32.42 34.22 3.76
C THR A 5 -30.92 34.51 3.67
N GLN A 6 -30.57 35.78 3.91
CA GLN A 6 -29.20 36.17 4.23
C GLN A 6 -28.75 35.27 5.42
N THR A 7 -27.98 34.28 5.11
CA THR A 7 -27.31 33.44 6.13
C THR A 7 -26.27 34.34 6.80
N THR A 8 -26.60 34.87 7.94
CA THR A 8 -25.70 35.63 8.83
C THR A 8 -24.53 34.68 9.16
N GLY A 9 -23.29 35.11 8.87
CA GLY A 9 -22.10 34.33 9.23
C GLY A 9 -21.92 34.24 10.73
N THR A 10 -21.14 33.28 11.20
CA THR A 10 -20.84 33.06 12.61
C THR A 10 -19.35 33.28 12.92
N THR A 11 -18.96 33.26 14.21
CA THR A 11 -17.55 33.35 14.61
C THR A 11 -16.69 32.21 14.04
N ALA A 12 -17.26 31.02 13.80
CA ALA A 12 -16.56 29.94 13.09
C ALA A 12 -16.25 30.29 11.62
N ASP A 13 -17.14 31.03 10.96
CA ASP A 13 -16.90 31.50 9.60
C ASP A 13 -15.86 32.61 9.58
N VAL A 14 -15.86 33.52 10.56
CA VAL A 14 -14.80 34.54 10.74
C VAL A 14 -13.43 33.87 10.83
N ILE A 15 -13.32 32.79 11.64
CA ILE A 15 -12.09 32.00 11.74
C ILE A 15 -11.72 31.39 10.39
N SER A 16 -12.70 30.92 9.62
CA SER A 16 -12.48 30.34 8.28
C SER A 16 -12.00 31.38 7.28
N VAL A 17 -12.56 32.59 7.32
CA VAL A 17 -12.08 33.75 6.52
C VAL A 17 -10.65 34.13 6.89
N LEU A 18 -10.30 34.13 8.18
CA LEU A 18 -8.92 34.40 8.61
C LEU A 18 -7.91 33.38 8.07
N ARG A 19 -8.32 32.13 7.89
CA ARG A 19 -7.46 31.08 7.27
C ARG A 19 -7.16 31.37 5.80
N LEU A 20 -8.09 32.00 5.09
CA LEU A 20 -7.93 32.43 3.68
C LEU A 20 -7.19 33.76 3.55
N THR A 21 -7.10 34.55 4.62
CA THR A 21 -6.47 35.88 4.60
C THR A 21 -4.94 35.76 4.48
N PRO A 22 -4.27 36.61 3.66
CA PRO A 22 -2.82 36.58 3.45
C PRO A 22 -2.02 37.15 4.63
N LEU A 23 -2.20 36.58 5.80
CA LEU A 23 -1.44 36.91 7.02
C LEU A 23 -0.27 35.93 7.18
N ASN A 24 0.82 36.42 7.77
CA ASN A 24 1.88 35.48 8.20
C ASN A 24 1.33 34.51 9.26
N THR A 25 1.99 33.33 9.40
CA THR A 25 1.47 32.25 10.26
C THR A 25 1.34 32.66 11.73
N ALA A 26 2.28 33.44 12.26
CA ALA A 26 2.24 33.89 13.65
C ALA A 26 1.04 34.82 13.89
N THR A 27 0.91 35.87 13.08
CA THR A 27 -0.20 36.84 13.16
C THR A 27 -1.55 36.17 12.99
N ARG A 28 -1.68 35.24 12.04
CA ARG A 28 -2.91 34.47 11.82
C ARG A 28 -3.29 33.64 13.06
N THR A 29 -2.32 32.95 13.66
CA THR A 29 -2.55 32.12 14.83
C THR A 29 -2.98 32.97 16.03
N THR A 30 -2.30 34.08 16.29
CA THR A 30 -2.69 34.99 17.40
C THR A 30 -4.07 35.57 17.17
N THR A 31 -4.39 36.05 15.97
CA THR A 31 -5.71 36.58 15.62
C THR A 31 -6.83 35.54 15.83
N ILE A 32 -6.62 34.29 15.35
CA ILE A 32 -7.61 33.21 15.57
C ILE A 32 -7.78 32.91 17.09
N THR A 33 -6.69 32.87 17.84
CA THR A 33 -6.74 32.63 19.28
C THR A 33 -7.53 33.77 19.98
N SER A 34 -7.25 35.00 19.62
CA SER A 34 -7.97 36.17 20.18
C SER A 34 -9.47 36.15 19.89
N VAL A 35 -9.87 35.76 18.66
CA VAL A 35 -11.29 35.58 18.31
C VAL A 35 -11.94 34.50 19.16
N ARG A 36 -11.26 33.37 19.38
CA ARG A 36 -11.77 32.30 20.24
C ARG A 36 -11.89 32.69 21.68
N THR A 37 -10.87 33.35 22.24
CA THR A 37 -10.87 33.82 23.62
C THR A 37 -12.03 34.79 23.85
N LEU A 38 -12.22 35.76 22.94
CA LEU A 38 -13.33 36.69 23.06
C LEU A 38 -14.69 36.01 22.92
N ARG A 39 -14.83 35.05 22.00
CA ARG A 39 -16.05 34.26 21.87
C ARG A 39 -16.37 33.49 23.15
N GLU A 40 -15.37 32.90 23.78
CA GLU A 40 -15.51 32.16 25.03
C GLU A 40 -16.02 33.07 26.17
N VAL A 41 -15.50 34.29 26.23
CA VAL A 41 -15.94 35.30 27.17
C VAL A 41 -17.40 35.75 26.92
N LEU A 42 -17.78 35.97 25.64
CA LEU A 42 -19.10 36.48 25.28
C LEU A 42 -20.22 35.42 25.36
N SER A 43 -19.94 34.17 25.11
CA SER A 43 -20.96 33.13 24.95
C SER A 43 -20.71 31.86 25.75
N GLY A 44 -19.65 31.79 26.54
CA GLY A 44 -19.26 30.56 27.25
C GLY A 44 -18.83 29.43 26.30
N GLY A 45 -18.48 29.79 25.06
CA GLY A 45 -17.97 28.83 24.07
C GLY A 45 -18.84 28.56 22.82
N PRO A 46 -20.19 28.68 22.85
CA PRO A 46 -21.03 28.51 21.67
C PRO A 46 -20.68 29.49 20.55
N ASP A 47 -21.00 29.10 19.31
CA ASP A 47 -20.80 29.94 18.13
C ASP A 47 -21.88 31.05 18.09
N ILE A 48 -21.49 32.29 17.85
CA ILE A 48 -22.39 33.44 17.80
C ILE A 48 -22.37 34.11 16.44
N PRO A 49 -23.42 34.85 16.03
CA PRO A 49 -23.43 35.60 14.80
C PRO A 49 -22.24 36.57 14.73
N ALA A 50 -21.60 36.64 13.55
CA ALA A 50 -20.41 37.49 13.35
C ALA A 50 -20.69 38.95 13.58
N GLU A 51 -21.89 39.45 13.25
CA GLU A 51 -22.33 40.84 13.46
C GLU A 51 -22.44 41.13 14.96
N GLU A 52 -23.06 40.24 15.71
CA GLU A 52 -23.18 40.34 17.18
C GLU A 52 -21.80 40.28 17.85
N PHE A 53 -20.93 39.37 17.40
CA PHE A 53 -19.55 39.27 17.87
C PHE A 53 -18.76 40.57 17.69
N PHE A 54 -18.88 41.19 16.51
CA PHE A 54 -18.15 42.44 16.26
C PHE A 54 -18.81 43.64 16.92
N ALA A 55 -20.15 43.65 17.06
CA ALA A 55 -20.88 44.70 17.77
C ALA A 55 -20.51 44.77 19.24
N ALA A 56 -20.29 43.61 19.89
CA ALA A 56 -19.87 43.55 21.28
C ALA A 56 -18.52 44.27 21.55
N VAL A 57 -17.63 44.29 20.56
CA VAL A 57 -16.31 44.96 20.65
C VAL A 57 -16.41 46.48 20.44
N GLU A 58 -17.51 46.97 19.88
CA GLU A 58 -17.75 48.38 19.57
C GLU A 58 -18.78 49.03 20.52
N SER A 59 -19.36 48.24 21.44
CA SER A 59 -20.40 48.70 22.38
C SER A 59 -19.82 49.26 23.69
N GLU A 60 -20.70 49.83 24.50
CA GLU A 60 -20.38 50.28 25.85
C GLU A 60 -19.96 49.15 26.80
N GLN A 61 -20.17 47.89 26.41
CA GLN A 61 -19.68 46.67 27.11
C GLN A 61 -18.15 46.50 27.07
N LEU A 62 -17.44 47.39 26.36
CA LEU A 62 -15.98 47.30 26.20
C LEU A 62 -15.21 47.33 27.51
N GLU A 63 -15.70 48.08 28.53
CA GLU A 63 -15.04 48.16 29.85
C GLU A 63 -15.19 46.85 30.61
N GLU A 64 -16.37 46.23 30.58
CA GLU A 64 -16.63 44.92 31.20
C GLU A 64 -15.80 43.80 30.52
N LEU A 65 -15.69 43.86 29.21
CA LEU A 65 -14.81 42.96 28.44
C LEU A 65 -13.31 43.14 28.78
N ARG A 66 -12.88 44.37 29.04
CA ARG A 66 -11.50 44.65 29.46
C ARG A 66 -11.18 44.01 30.80
N GLU A 67 -12.12 44.08 31.74
CA GLU A 67 -11.96 43.49 33.06
C GLU A 67 -11.86 41.94 32.96
N GLN A 68 -12.72 41.31 32.17
CA GLN A 68 -12.74 39.86 31.95
C GLN A 68 -11.53 39.34 31.18
N LEU A 69 -10.98 40.11 30.23
CA LEU A 69 -9.84 39.73 29.39
C LEU A 69 -8.47 39.99 30.06
N GLY A 70 -8.42 40.75 31.15
CA GLY A 70 -7.22 41.05 31.92
C GLY A 70 -6.11 41.72 31.12
N ASP A 71 -4.86 41.45 31.46
CA ASP A 71 -3.65 42.09 30.87
C ASP A 71 -3.53 41.96 29.32
N HIS A 72 -4.21 41.00 28.74
CA HIS A 72 -4.13 40.75 27.30
C HIS A 72 -5.22 41.45 26.45
N HIS A 73 -6.10 42.24 27.10
CA HIS A 73 -7.25 42.84 26.44
C HIS A 73 -6.90 43.69 25.21
N SER A 74 -5.85 44.53 25.27
CA SER A 74 -5.46 45.41 24.16
C SER A 74 -4.99 44.62 22.93
N GLN A 75 -4.25 43.53 23.14
CA GLN A 75 -3.83 42.66 22.08
C GLN A 75 -5.01 41.92 21.42
N ILE A 76 -5.91 41.37 22.26
CA ILE A 76 -7.09 40.65 21.80
C ILE A 76 -8.00 41.59 20.99
N LEU A 77 -8.28 42.76 21.47
CA LEU A 77 -9.10 43.75 20.74
C LEU A 77 -8.44 44.19 19.41
N SER A 78 -7.12 44.40 19.39
CA SER A 78 -6.39 44.69 18.14
C SER A 78 -6.52 43.55 17.14
N ASP A 79 -6.39 42.30 17.57
CA ASP A 79 -6.52 41.13 16.73
C ASP A 79 -7.96 40.94 16.23
N VAL A 80 -8.98 41.20 17.07
CA VAL A 80 -10.40 41.16 16.67
C VAL A 80 -10.72 42.22 15.62
N LYS A 81 -10.20 43.46 15.75
CA LYS A 81 -10.32 44.49 14.72
C LYS A 81 -9.68 44.04 13.39
N ARG A 82 -8.59 43.30 13.46
CA ARG A 82 -7.99 42.67 12.26
C ARG A 82 -8.89 41.58 11.67
N ALA A 83 -9.54 40.79 12.52
CA ALA A 83 -10.51 39.80 12.11
C ALA A 83 -11.73 40.41 11.42
N LYS A 84 -12.24 41.55 11.95
CA LYS A 84 -13.33 42.32 11.34
C LYS A 84 -12.98 42.77 9.92
N ARG A 85 -11.81 43.38 9.71
CA ARG A 85 -11.36 43.79 8.40
C ARG A 85 -11.24 42.63 7.41
N ALA A 86 -10.81 41.45 7.89
CA ALA A 86 -10.76 40.24 7.07
C ALA A 86 -12.16 39.72 6.69
N TRP A 87 -13.12 39.83 7.60
CA TRP A 87 -14.52 39.45 7.40
C TRP A 87 -15.26 40.40 6.45
N GLU A 88 -14.89 41.67 6.42
CA GLU A 88 -15.45 42.68 5.54
C GLU A 88 -15.04 42.45 4.08
N ASP A 89 -14.08 41.60 3.75
CA ASP A 89 -13.75 41.19 2.40
C ASP A 89 -14.86 40.28 1.82
N PRO A 90 -15.68 40.77 0.90
CA PRO A 90 -16.85 40.07 0.40
C PRO A 90 -16.48 38.75 -0.28
N PHE A 91 -15.37 38.73 -1.02
CA PHE A 91 -14.95 37.54 -1.77
C PHE A 91 -14.62 36.38 -0.88
N ARG A 92 -13.88 36.60 0.24
CA ARG A 92 -13.53 35.56 1.20
C ARG A 92 -14.74 35.14 2.03
N ARG A 93 -15.55 36.10 2.46
CA ARG A 93 -16.78 35.84 3.19
C ARG A 93 -17.76 34.98 2.38
N ASP A 94 -18.04 35.37 1.15
CA ASP A 94 -18.97 34.65 0.28
C ASP A 94 -18.47 33.25 -0.08
N LEU A 95 -17.15 33.06 -0.24
CA LEU A 95 -16.56 31.74 -0.41
C LEU A 95 -16.81 30.85 0.83
N VAL A 96 -16.57 31.35 2.03
CA VAL A 96 -16.78 30.59 3.27
C VAL A 96 -18.26 30.26 3.47
N LEU A 97 -19.16 31.22 3.27
CA LEU A 97 -20.61 31.01 3.38
C LEU A 97 -21.13 30.00 2.35
N ARG A 98 -20.61 30.05 1.12
CA ARG A 98 -20.95 29.10 0.05
C ARG A 98 -20.52 27.68 0.38
N LEU A 99 -19.45 27.49 1.18
CA LEU A 99 -18.95 26.15 1.58
C LEU A 99 -19.78 25.51 2.69
N ARG A 100 -20.66 26.24 3.34
CA ARG A 100 -21.52 25.71 4.40
C ARG A 100 -22.41 24.58 3.88
N GLY A 101 -22.44 23.47 4.58
CA GLY A 101 -23.36 22.35 4.33
C GLY A 101 -23.14 21.60 3.03
N ARG A 102 -22.08 21.90 2.26
CA ARG A 102 -21.70 21.14 1.06
C ARG A 102 -20.24 20.71 1.06
N LEU A 103 -19.94 19.68 0.30
CA LEU A 103 -18.56 19.26 0.08
C LEU A 103 -17.85 20.25 -0.86
N PRO A 104 -16.65 20.73 -0.52
CA PRO A 104 -15.87 21.62 -1.37
C PRO A 104 -15.40 20.91 -2.65
N THR A 105 -15.26 21.66 -3.72
CA THR A 105 -14.73 21.19 -5.00
C THR A 105 -13.31 21.74 -5.26
N LEU A 106 -12.61 21.21 -6.28
CA LEU A 106 -11.32 21.81 -6.69
C LEU A 106 -11.48 23.26 -7.17
N GLN A 107 -12.67 23.65 -7.67
CA GLN A 107 -12.94 25.05 -8.00
C GLN A 107 -12.90 25.92 -6.74
N ASP A 108 -13.48 25.45 -5.62
CA ASP A 108 -13.41 26.18 -4.35
C ASP A 108 -11.96 26.27 -3.83
N ALA A 109 -11.14 25.24 -4.07
CA ALA A 109 -9.73 25.28 -3.74
C ALA A 109 -8.93 26.24 -4.63
N ILE A 110 -9.33 26.42 -5.90
CA ILE A 110 -8.80 27.46 -6.80
C ILE A 110 -9.19 28.83 -6.29
N ASP A 111 -10.47 29.06 -6.02
CA ASP A 111 -11.00 30.32 -5.50
C ASP A 111 -10.29 30.69 -4.17
N ALA A 112 -10.10 29.72 -3.28
CA ALA A 112 -9.38 29.92 -2.01
C ALA A 112 -7.89 30.27 -2.21
N ALA A 113 -7.23 29.67 -3.20
CA ALA A 113 -5.85 29.99 -3.54
C ALA A 113 -5.70 31.38 -4.14
N GLU A 114 -6.67 31.83 -4.97
CA GLU A 114 -6.75 33.17 -5.53
C GLU A 114 -7.08 34.22 -4.45
N ALA A 115 -7.97 33.91 -3.52
CA ALA A 115 -8.28 34.75 -2.36
C ALA A 115 -7.07 35.07 -1.47
N GLY A 116 -6.06 34.20 -1.47
CA GLY A 116 -4.79 34.37 -0.75
C GLY A 116 -3.86 35.44 -1.35
N GLY A 117 -4.21 36.04 -2.48
CA GLY A 117 -3.45 37.07 -3.18
C GLY A 117 -2.79 36.60 -4.49
N TYR A 118 -2.53 37.55 -5.39
CA TYR A 118 -1.93 37.30 -6.73
C TYR A 118 -0.41 37.04 -6.68
N SER A 119 0.05 36.21 -5.78
CA SER A 119 1.46 35.83 -5.77
C SER A 119 1.76 34.82 -6.91
N GLU A 120 3.00 34.79 -7.40
CA GLU A 120 3.45 33.76 -8.35
C GLU A 120 3.21 32.35 -7.85
N GLN A 121 3.23 32.15 -6.55
CA GLN A 121 2.94 30.86 -5.93
C GLN A 121 1.45 30.51 -6.03
N ALA A 122 0.56 31.48 -5.87
CA ALA A 122 -0.88 31.28 -6.05
C ALA A 122 -1.19 30.88 -7.50
N LYS A 123 -0.66 31.59 -8.50
CA LYS A 123 -0.81 31.25 -9.92
C LYS A 123 -0.34 29.82 -10.22
N ARG A 124 0.83 29.42 -9.72
CA ARG A 124 1.36 28.05 -9.88
C ARG A 124 0.48 27.00 -9.22
N THR A 125 -0.11 27.33 -8.08
CA THR A 125 -1.02 26.44 -7.36
C THR A 125 -2.31 26.25 -8.15
N VAL A 126 -2.92 27.32 -8.65
CA VAL A 126 -4.11 27.28 -9.50
C VAL A 126 -3.87 26.47 -10.77
N GLN A 127 -2.74 26.70 -11.45
CA GLN A 127 -2.35 25.90 -12.61
C GLN A 127 -2.23 24.40 -12.27
N SER A 128 -1.65 24.06 -11.11
CA SER A 128 -1.52 22.67 -10.69
C SER A 128 -2.86 21.99 -10.38
N LEU A 129 -3.83 22.74 -9.81
CA LEU A 129 -5.19 22.26 -9.57
C LEU A 129 -5.97 22.05 -10.89
N ARG A 130 -5.85 22.97 -11.85
CA ARG A 130 -6.46 22.81 -13.18
C ARG A 130 -5.91 21.59 -13.91
N LYS A 131 -4.60 21.38 -13.90
CA LYS A 131 -3.97 20.17 -14.47
C LYS A 131 -4.37 18.87 -13.78
N LEU A 132 -4.62 18.90 -12.48
CA LEU A 132 -5.21 17.75 -11.79
C LEU A 132 -6.60 17.43 -12.37
N ALA A 133 -7.45 18.43 -12.58
CA ALA A 133 -8.78 18.21 -13.16
C ALA A 133 -8.69 17.72 -14.62
N GLU A 134 -7.82 18.30 -15.43
CA GLU A 134 -7.55 17.87 -16.81
C GLU A 134 -7.10 16.40 -16.86
N SER A 135 -6.21 15.98 -15.96
CA SER A 135 -5.74 14.60 -15.86
C SER A 135 -6.85 13.60 -15.54
N GLN A 136 -7.98 14.07 -15.03
CA GLN A 136 -9.18 13.26 -14.75
C GLN A 136 -10.27 13.46 -15.82
N ALA A 137 -9.97 14.14 -16.92
CA ALA A 137 -10.92 14.47 -17.99
C ALA A 137 -12.23 15.13 -17.48
N THR A 138 -12.12 16.01 -16.48
CA THR A 138 -13.27 16.68 -15.86
C THR A 138 -12.95 18.14 -15.52
N SER A 139 -13.98 18.93 -15.20
CA SER A 139 -13.78 20.29 -14.71
C SER A 139 -13.38 20.31 -13.23
N PRO A 140 -12.74 21.39 -12.74
CA PRO A 140 -12.44 21.53 -11.32
C PRO A 140 -13.66 21.44 -10.40
N ALA A 141 -14.84 21.87 -10.87
CA ALA A 141 -16.09 21.76 -10.12
C ALA A 141 -16.60 20.30 -9.98
N GLY A 142 -16.14 19.39 -10.83
CA GLY A 142 -16.53 17.99 -10.82
C GLY A 142 -15.71 17.10 -9.83
N ILE A 143 -14.69 17.64 -9.18
CA ILE A 143 -13.85 16.91 -8.24
C ILE A 143 -14.02 17.45 -6.83
N ILE A 144 -14.41 16.60 -5.88
CA ILE A 144 -14.49 16.96 -4.46
C ILE A 144 -13.09 17.23 -3.91
N ALA A 145 -12.87 18.42 -3.32
CA ALA A 145 -11.59 18.87 -2.79
C ALA A 145 -11.40 18.48 -1.32
N THR A 146 -11.59 17.22 -1.01
CA THR A 146 -11.23 16.67 0.30
C THR A 146 -10.00 15.77 0.18
N ALA A 147 -9.23 15.65 1.26
CA ALA A 147 -8.03 14.82 1.26
C ALA A 147 -8.35 13.35 0.92
N ILE A 148 -9.51 12.83 1.33
CA ILE A 148 -9.96 11.46 1.04
C ILE A 148 -10.09 11.23 -0.49
N VAL A 149 -10.63 12.20 -1.21
CA VAL A 149 -10.82 12.10 -2.68
C VAL A 149 -9.53 12.44 -3.42
N VAL A 150 -8.85 13.51 -3.02
CA VAL A 150 -7.70 14.04 -3.78
C VAL A 150 -6.43 13.20 -3.61
N GLU A 151 -6.12 12.66 -2.42
CA GLU A 151 -4.89 11.91 -2.21
C GLU A 151 -4.77 10.63 -3.08
N PRO A 152 -5.82 9.82 -3.28
CA PRO A 152 -5.77 8.73 -4.24
C PRO A 152 -5.48 9.18 -5.67
N LEU A 153 -6.04 10.33 -6.09
CA LEU A 153 -5.77 10.91 -7.42
C LEU A 153 -4.30 11.35 -7.51
N LEU A 154 -3.79 12.08 -6.50
CA LEU A 154 -2.39 12.52 -6.46
C LEU A 154 -1.39 11.35 -6.51
N ARG A 155 -1.75 10.20 -5.94
CA ARG A 155 -0.92 8.99 -5.98
C ARG A 155 -0.82 8.39 -7.38
N ARG A 156 -1.78 8.66 -8.26
CA ARG A 156 -1.83 8.16 -9.64
C ARG A 156 -1.19 9.10 -10.64
N LEU A 157 -0.95 10.38 -10.26
CA LEU A 157 -0.34 11.36 -11.16
C LEU A 157 1.09 10.97 -11.52
N THR A 158 1.38 11.07 -12.80
CA THR A 158 2.73 10.98 -13.37
C THR A 158 3.29 12.39 -13.59
N PRO A 159 4.60 12.56 -13.84
CA PRO A 159 5.20 13.84 -14.16
C PRO A 159 4.55 14.54 -15.35
N GLU A 160 4.15 13.76 -16.36
CA GLU A 160 3.53 14.25 -17.60
C GLU A 160 2.19 14.92 -17.31
N HIS A 161 1.37 14.38 -16.42
CA HIS A 161 0.09 14.96 -16.04
C HIS A 161 0.22 16.38 -15.45
N LEU A 162 1.38 16.73 -14.93
CA LEU A 162 1.65 18.04 -14.33
C LEU A 162 2.73 18.86 -15.09
N ASP A 163 3.12 18.43 -16.31
CA ASP A 163 4.17 19.00 -17.13
C ASP A 163 5.47 19.27 -16.36
N VAL A 164 5.99 18.23 -15.72
CA VAL A 164 7.26 18.31 -14.97
C VAL A 164 8.19 17.17 -15.33
N HIS A 165 9.49 17.45 -15.29
CA HIS A 165 10.53 16.49 -15.69
C HIS A 165 11.31 15.93 -14.51
N THR A 166 11.14 16.48 -13.30
CA THR A 166 11.93 16.05 -12.13
C THR A 166 11.04 15.65 -10.96
N SER A 167 11.52 14.72 -10.14
CA SER A 167 10.83 14.29 -8.93
C SER A 167 10.64 15.42 -7.92
N LYS A 168 11.58 16.37 -7.88
CA LYS A 168 11.48 17.54 -7.00
C LYS A 168 10.35 18.47 -7.47
N SER A 169 10.25 18.72 -8.77
CA SER A 169 9.20 19.54 -9.34
C SER A 169 7.82 18.88 -9.14
N LEU A 170 7.70 17.56 -9.37
CA LEU A 170 6.48 16.83 -9.09
C LEU A 170 6.10 16.94 -7.62
N SER A 171 7.05 16.68 -6.70
CA SER A 171 6.81 16.77 -5.26
C SER A 171 6.33 18.15 -4.83
N ASN A 172 6.92 19.21 -5.41
CA ASN A 172 6.52 20.60 -5.14
C ASN A 172 5.10 20.88 -5.63
N LYS A 173 4.73 20.45 -6.85
CA LYS A 173 3.36 20.63 -7.37
C LYS A 173 2.33 19.83 -6.55
N LEU A 174 2.64 18.60 -6.18
CA LEU A 174 1.77 17.81 -5.28
C LEU A 174 1.61 18.48 -3.91
N ALA A 175 2.67 19.10 -3.38
CA ALA A 175 2.59 19.86 -2.13
C ALA A 175 1.72 21.12 -2.27
N GLN A 176 1.78 21.82 -3.39
CA GLN A 176 0.93 22.97 -3.71
C GLN A 176 -0.55 22.57 -3.76
N ILE A 177 -0.88 21.49 -4.48
CA ILE A 177 -2.26 20.96 -4.55
C ILE A 177 -2.77 20.63 -3.15
N ARG A 178 -1.97 19.90 -2.35
CA ARG A 178 -2.34 19.55 -0.97
C ARG A 178 -2.55 20.78 -0.09
N ALA A 179 -1.73 21.81 -0.27
CA ALA A 179 -1.86 23.04 0.49
C ALA A 179 -3.18 23.77 0.15
N ALA A 180 -3.55 23.84 -1.13
CA ALA A 180 -4.79 24.46 -1.55
C ALA A 180 -6.04 23.68 -1.10
N VAL A 181 -6.02 22.35 -1.25
CA VAL A 181 -7.12 21.48 -0.76
C VAL A 181 -7.33 21.65 0.74
N ARG A 182 -6.26 21.79 1.52
CA ARG A 182 -6.36 22.03 2.98
C ARG A 182 -7.03 23.36 3.35
N LEU A 183 -7.09 24.32 2.46
CA LEU A 183 -7.78 25.59 2.73
C LEU A 183 -9.30 25.42 2.78
N VAL A 184 -9.83 24.46 2.04
CA VAL A 184 -11.26 24.24 1.87
C VAL A 184 -11.74 22.92 2.48
N ASP A 185 -10.85 21.95 2.69
CA ASP A 185 -11.20 20.65 3.30
C ASP A 185 -11.58 20.82 4.79
N PRO A 186 -12.85 20.59 5.16
CA PRO A 186 -13.30 20.74 6.55
C PRO A 186 -12.58 19.78 7.50
N ASN A 187 -12.00 18.68 6.99
CA ASN A 187 -11.28 17.68 7.75
C ASN A 187 -9.77 17.93 7.84
N ALA A 188 -9.26 18.99 7.19
CA ALA A 188 -7.83 19.30 7.22
C ALA A 188 -7.39 19.73 8.64
N ILE A 189 -6.41 19.01 9.18
CA ILE A 189 -5.85 19.29 10.52
C ILE A 189 -4.38 19.61 10.40
N SER A 190 -3.96 20.69 11.03
CA SER A 190 -2.57 20.99 11.26
C SER A 190 -2.20 20.53 12.66
N GLY A 191 -1.44 19.46 12.81
CA GLY A 191 -0.96 18.98 14.13
C GLY A 191 0.28 19.75 14.60
N LYS A 192 0.29 21.09 14.50
CA LYS A 192 1.42 21.92 14.93
C LYS A 192 1.40 22.09 16.46
N ALA A 193 2.55 22.28 17.06
CA ALA A 193 2.69 22.45 18.51
C ALA A 193 1.84 23.60 19.09
N ALA A 194 1.59 24.65 18.30
CA ALA A 194 0.72 25.76 18.70
C ALA A 194 -0.75 25.31 18.90
N ASP A 195 -1.25 24.41 18.04
CA ASP A 195 -2.63 23.94 18.14
C ASP A 195 -2.84 23.07 19.40
N ILE A 196 -1.79 22.38 19.84
CA ILE A 196 -1.83 21.54 21.06
C ILE A 196 -1.83 22.40 22.32
N LYS A 197 -1.07 23.50 22.34
CA LYS A 197 -1.05 24.45 23.48
C LYS A 197 -2.39 25.16 23.65
N ALA A 198 -3.14 25.32 22.58
CA ALA A 198 -4.46 25.94 22.57
C ALA A 198 -5.61 24.98 22.96
N LEU A 199 -5.32 23.71 23.23
CA LEU A 199 -6.34 22.76 23.67
C LEU A 199 -6.82 23.06 25.08
N PRO A 200 -8.12 22.86 25.36
CA PRO A 200 -8.65 22.90 26.72
C PRO A 200 -7.90 21.97 27.69
N LYS A 201 -7.92 22.27 28.96
CA LYS A 201 -7.24 21.50 30.01
C LYS A 201 -7.62 20.00 29.93
N VAL A 202 -8.91 19.72 29.78
CA VAL A 202 -9.43 18.33 29.70
C VAL A 202 -8.74 17.51 28.62
N TRP A 203 -8.54 18.08 27.43
CA TRP A 203 -7.81 17.40 26.34
C TRP A 203 -6.32 17.27 26.64
N ARG A 204 -5.71 18.24 27.28
CA ARG A 204 -4.28 18.15 27.68
C ARG A 204 -4.07 17.07 28.73
N ASP A 205 -4.96 16.98 29.73
CA ASP A 205 -4.90 15.96 30.77
C ASP A 205 -5.01 14.53 30.18
N ILE A 206 -5.88 14.31 29.17
CA ILE A 206 -5.98 13.02 28.47
C ILE A 206 -4.71 12.73 27.64
N LEU A 207 -4.14 13.73 26.97
CA LEU A 207 -2.89 13.55 26.23
C LEU A 207 -1.73 13.19 27.14
N GLU A 208 -1.65 13.81 28.34
CA GLU A 208 -0.65 13.47 29.35
C GLU A 208 -0.77 12.02 29.87
N LYS A 209 -1.98 11.44 29.84
CA LYS A 209 -2.23 10.04 30.17
C LYS A 209 -1.95 9.08 29.01
N LEU A 210 -2.21 9.51 27.78
CA LEU A 210 -1.97 8.70 26.57
C LEU A 210 -0.49 8.60 26.20
N GLU A 211 0.27 9.70 26.29
CA GLU A 211 1.64 9.78 25.82
C GLU A 211 2.62 8.83 26.55
N PRO A 212 2.58 8.65 27.88
CA PRO A 212 3.45 7.71 28.59
C PRO A 212 3.22 6.23 28.24
N ASN A 213 1.99 5.89 27.84
CA ASN A 213 1.63 4.52 27.46
C ASN A 213 2.10 4.14 26.04
N VAL A 214 2.72 5.09 25.32
CA VAL A 214 3.33 4.86 24.01
C VAL A 214 4.82 4.60 24.19
N PRO A 215 5.36 3.47 23.68
CA PRO A 215 6.81 3.21 23.75
C PRO A 215 7.63 4.36 23.16
N ALA A 216 8.75 4.73 23.79
CA ALA A 216 9.61 5.85 23.38
C ALA A 216 10.06 5.81 21.90
N SER A 217 10.06 4.63 21.27
CA SER A 217 10.34 4.46 19.84
C SER A 217 9.16 4.79 18.91
N CYS A 218 7.99 5.16 19.46
CA CYS A 218 6.72 5.25 18.73
C CYS A 218 6.14 6.67 18.72
N ASN A 219 6.97 7.70 18.53
CA ASN A 219 6.54 9.13 18.48
C ASN A 219 5.43 9.43 17.44
N ALA A 220 5.21 8.54 16.48
CA ALA A 220 4.17 8.72 15.47
C ALA A 220 2.76 8.48 16.03
N GLU A 221 2.61 7.64 17.03
CA GLU A 221 1.37 7.36 17.72
C GLU A 221 0.95 8.57 18.60
N ILE A 222 1.90 9.20 19.26
CA ILE A 222 1.69 10.47 19.97
C ILE A 222 1.13 11.54 19.02
N ALA A 223 1.71 11.65 17.82
CA ALA A 223 1.22 12.59 16.82
C ALA A 223 -0.22 12.26 16.35
N ILE A 224 -0.67 11.00 16.43
CA ILE A 224 -2.06 10.61 16.12
C ILE A 224 -2.99 11.14 17.22
N PHE A 225 -2.68 10.93 18.49
CA PHE A 225 -3.50 11.44 19.60
C PHE A 225 -3.63 12.96 19.57
N ARG A 226 -2.53 13.66 19.34
CA ARG A 226 -2.52 15.11 19.21
C ARG A 226 -3.43 15.61 18.10
N ARG A 227 -3.43 14.94 16.94
CA ARG A 227 -4.34 15.30 15.85
C ARG A 227 -5.79 14.94 16.16
N LEU A 228 -6.04 13.82 16.84
CA LEU A 228 -7.36 13.43 17.30
C LEU A 228 -7.94 14.50 18.24
N ALA A 229 -7.18 14.90 19.25
CA ALA A 229 -7.59 15.91 20.22
C ALA A 229 -7.86 17.28 19.54
N VAL A 230 -6.96 17.72 18.65
CA VAL A 230 -7.15 18.98 17.90
C VAL A 230 -8.40 18.93 17.01
N ARG A 231 -8.69 17.78 16.39
CA ARG A 231 -9.89 17.63 15.57
C ARG A 231 -11.16 17.59 16.41
N ALA A 232 -11.21 16.80 17.47
CA ALA A 232 -12.35 16.71 18.35
C ALA A 232 -12.66 18.08 18.98
N ASN A 233 -11.64 18.77 19.51
CA ASN A 233 -11.81 20.11 20.06
C ASN A 233 -12.30 21.14 19.03
N ARG A 234 -11.86 21.03 17.76
CA ARG A 234 -12.38 21.89 16.68
C ARG A 234 -13.86 21.64 16.42
N ASP A 235 -14.28 20.39 16.52
CA ASP A 235 -15.67 19.97 16.32
C ASP A 235 -16.50 20.17 17.62
N GLY A 236 -15.93 20.81 18.65
CA GLY A 236 -16.59 21.13 19.93
C GLY A 236 -16.75 19.96 20.90
N LEU A 237 -16.08 18.83 20.61
CA LEU A 237 -16.23 17.60 21.41
C LEU A 237 -15.25 17.57 22.59
N LEU A 238 -15.73 17.21 23.76
CA LEU A 238 -14.92 16.79 24.90
C LEU A 238 -14.43 15.34 24.70
N PRO A 239 -13.38 14.89 25.43
CA PRO A 239 -12.88 13.52 25.30
C PRO A 239 -13.97 12.44 25.48
N GLU A 240 -14.87 12.61 26.42
CA GLU A 240 -16.00 11.74 26.76
C GLU A 240 -17.12 11.74 25.71
N GLU A 241 -17.18 12.77 24.86
CA GLU A 241 -18.19 12.94 23.81
C GLU A 241 -17.73 12.35 22.46
N VAL A 242 -16.51 11.83 22.40
CA VAL A 242 -15.98 11.21 21.19
C VAL A 242 -16.76 9.94 20.85
N GLN A 243 -17.56 10.01 19.80
CA GLN A 243 -18.42 8.92 19.34
C GLN A 243 -17.72 8.02 18.31
N ALA A 244 -18.23 6.81 18.11
CA ALA A 244 -17.69 5.85 17.13
C ALA A 244 -17.64 6.41 15.70
N GLY A 245 -18.68 7.11 15.25
CA GLY A 245 -18.71 7.75 13.93
C GLY A 245 -17.61 8.78 13.71
N PHE A 246 -17.27 9.56 14.75
CA PHE A 246 -16.16 10.50 14.70
C PHE A 246 -14.81 9.78 14.54
N LEU A 247 -14.58 8.69 15.30
CA LEU A 247 -13.36 7.90 15.20
C LEU A 247 -13.20 7.23 13.83
N VAL A 248 -14.29 6.70 13.27
CA VAL A 248 -14.28 6.12 11.91
C VAL A 248 -13.85 7.16 10.89
N ASN A 249 -14.48 8.34 10.89
CA ASN A 249 -14.13 9.44 9.99
C ASN A 249 -12.68 9.94 10.17
N PHE A 250 -12.21 9.96 11.42
CA PHE A 250 -10.82 10.31 11.72
C PHE A 250 -9.84 9.30 11.13
N VAL A 251 -10.10 8.01 11.33
CA VAL A 251 -9.27 6.90 10.81
C VAL A 251 -9.24 6.91 9.29
N GLU A 252 -10.38 7.07 8.63
CA GLU A 252 -10.46 7.15 7.17
C GLU A 252 -9.64 8.32 6.61
N HIS A 253 -9.73 9.49 7.23
CA HIS A 253 -8.93 10.64 6.85
C HIS A 253 -7.42 10.40 7.04
N GLU A 254 -7.01 9.83 8.17
CA GLU A 254 -5.60 9.50 8.44
C GLU A 254 -5.06 8.44 7.45
N LEU A 255 -5.86 7.44 7.08
CA LEU A 255 -5.48 6.43 6.09
C LEU A 255 -5.41 7.00 4.68
N ALA A 256 -6.31 7.90 4.31
CA ALA A 256 -6.28 8.55 3.00
C ALA A 256 -5.06 9.46 2.83
N THR A 257 -4.68 10.18 3.89
CA THR A 257 -3.64 11.24 3.82
C THR A 257 -2.23 10.74 4.09
N LYS A 258 -2.06 9.57 4.69
CA LYS A 258 -0.74 9.04 5.09
C LYS A 258 -0.32 7.81 4.28
N SER A 259 0.91 7.36 4.48
CA SER A 259 1.46 6.17 3.82
C SER A 259 0.88 4.87 4.39
N ASP A 260 0.99 3.76 3.66
CA ASP A 260 0.50 2.45 4.08
C ASP A 260 1.03 2.00 5.46
N SER A 261 2.27 2.40 5.80
CA SER A 261 2.84 2.13 7.13
C SER A 261 2.12 2.84 8.28
N HIS A 262 1.25 3.80 7.97
CA HIS A 262 0.49 4.53 8.98
C HIS A 262 -0.64 3.70 9.59
N LYS A 263 -1.13 2.72 8.84
CA LYS A 263 -2.19 1.79 9.31
C LYS A 263 -1.81 1.04 10.60
N ASP A 264 -0.57 0.56 10.68
CA ASP A 264 -0.09 -0.13 11.88
C ASP A 264 0.09 0.82 13.07
N LYS A 265 0.44 2.07 12.80
CA LYS A 265 0.54 3.12 13.82
C LYS A 265 -0.83 3.49 14.39
N LEU A 266 -1.83 3.67 13.50
CA LEU A 266 -3.23 3.89 13.92
C LEU A 266 -3.75 2.75 14.78
N ARG A 267 -3.44 1.51 14.41
CA ARG A 267 -3.87 0.32 15.15
C ARG A 267 -3.25 0.25 16.55
N ARG A 268 -1.97 0.66 16.70
CA ARG A 268 -1.31 0.76 18.01
C ARG A 268 -1.87 1.92 18.84
N ALA A 269 -2.05 3.09 18.22
CA ALA A 269 -2.68 4.22 18.86
C ALA A 269 -4.09 3.86 19.36
N GLY A 270 -4.91 3.21 18.52
CA GLY A 270 -6.25 2.79 18.91
C GLY A 270 -6.27 1.85 20.12
N ARG A 271 -5.30 0.94 20.26
CA ARG A 271 -5.18 0.10 21.45
C ARG A 271 -4.87 0.91 22.69
N VAL A 272 -3.89 1.80 22.64
CA VAL A 272 -3.52 2.65 23.78
C VAL A 272 -4.69 3.56 24.16
N TRP A 273 -5.41 4.12 23.20
CA TRP A 273 -6.63 4.89 23.45
C TRP A 273 -7.67 4.07 24.23
N ASN A 274 -8.00 2.88 23.72
CA ASN A 274 -9.00 2.01 24.34
C ASN A 274 -8.61 1.59 25.76
N GLU A 275 -7.33 1.30 26.00
CA GLU A 275 -6.79 0.96 27.31
C GLU A 275 -6.91 2.14 28.30
N VAL A 276 -6.55 3.36 27.87
CA VAL A 276 -6.62 4.56 28.71
C VAL A 276 -8.08 4.97 28.97
N ILE A 277 -8.95 4.98 27.95
CA ILE A 277 -10.37 5.29 28.13
C ILE A 277 -11.05 4.33 29.11
N ALA A 278 -10.75 3.03 28.99
CA ALA A 278 -11.28 2.02 29.92
C ALA A 278 -10.74 2.21 31.36
N SER A 279 -9.45 2.50 31.52
CA SER A 279 -8.84 2.70 32.84
C SER A 279 -9.32 3.98 33.55
N GLU A 280 -9.66 5.01 32.78
CA GLU A 280 -10.17 6.28 33.31
C GLU A 280 -11.72 6.29 33.49
N GLY A 281 -12.40 5.21 33.05
CA GLY A 281 -13.86 5.12 33.13
C GLY A 281 -14.62 6.15 32.28
N LEU A 282 -13.99 6.63 31.18
CA LEU A 282 -14.60 7.61 30.29
C LEU A 282 -15.62 6.94 29.36
N SER A 283 -16.72 7.60 29.08
CA SER A 283 -17.78 7.11 28.16
C SER A 283 -17.44 7.25 26.68
N ALA A 284 -16.22 7.70 26.35
CA ALA A 284 -15.77 7.85 24.98
C ALA A 284 -15.82 6.52 24.18
N ALA A 285 -16.08 6.62 22.90
CA ALA A 285 -16.06 5.45 22.03
C ALA A 285 -14.66 4.84 21.93
N HIS A 286 -14.63 3.53 21.88
CA HIS A 286 -13.41 2.80 21.60
C HIS A 286 -13.06 2.92 20.12
N PHE A 287 -11.77 3.06 19.79
CA PHE A 287 -11.32 2.76 18.45
C PHE A 287 -11.71 1.31 18.16
N GLU A 288 -12.68 1.13 17.32
CA GLU A 288 -12.82 -0.16 16.68
C GLU A 288 -11.46 -0.41 16.02
N ASN A 289 -10.80 -1.52 16.38
CA ASN A 289 -9.61 -1.96 15.70
C ASN A 289 -9.97 -2.10 14.22
N SER A 290 -9.87 -0.96 13.54
CA SER A 290 -10.41 -0.73 12.21
C SER A 290 -9.55 -1.43 11.20
N GLY A 291 -9.90 -2.53 11.03
CA GLY A 291 -9.49 -3.61 10.21
C GLY A 291 -9.82 -4.84 11.00
N PRO A 292 -10.71 -5.66 10.51
CA PRO A 292 -10.92 -6.97 11.09
C PRO A 292 -9.52 -7.53 11.33
N GLN A 293 -9.30 -8.05 12.54
CA GLN A 293 -8.07 -8.78 12.80
C GLN A 293 -7.96 -9.79 11.66
N ASN A 294 -7.03 -9.50 10.70
CA ASN A 294 -6.87 -10.30 9.50
C ASN A 294 -6.38 -11.70 9.84
N ARG A 295 -6.04 -11.92 11.11
CA ARG A 295 -5.57 -13.19 11.62
C ARG A 295 -6.67 -13.77 12.49
N LEU A 296 -7.03 -14.99 12.21
CA LEU A 296 -7.59 -15.87 13.23
C LEU A 296 -6.67 -15.77 14.44
N PRO A 297 -7.16 -15.93 15.68
CA PRO A 297 -6.35 -15.86 16.87
C PRO A 297 -5.07 -16.66 16.63
N ASP A 298 -3.91 -16.09 16.98
CA ASP A 298 -2.63 -16.79 16.88
C ASP A 298 -2.63 -17.84 18.00
N VAL A 299 -2.99 -19.03 17.62
CA VAL A 299 -3.04 -20.18 18.54
C VAL A 299 -1.64 -20.73 18.64
N SER A 300 -1.17 -20.95 19.87
CA SER A 300 0.10 -21.62 20.10
C SER A 300 0.06 -23.04 19.50
N TRP A 301 1.19 -23.51 18.95
CA TRP A 301 1.29 -24.88 18.45
C TRP A 301 1.13 -25.90 19.60
N GLU A 302 1.58 -25.55 20.79
CA GLU A 302 1.49 -26.33 21.99
C GLU A 302 0.05 -26.55 22.50
N ALA A 303 -0.87 -25.66 22.10
CA ALA A 303 -2.30 -25.81 22.40
C ALA A 303 -2.98 -26.91 21.59
N VAL A 304 -2.41 -27.29 20.44
CA VAL A 304 -2.91 -28.39 19.61
C VAL A 304 -2.61 -29.73 20.32
N PRO A 305 -3.54 -30.69 20.35
CA PRO A 305 -3.32 -31.99 20.98
C PRO A 305 -2.02 -32.67 20.54
N GLU A 306 -1.32 -33.26 21.48
CA GLU A 306 -0.02 -33.90 21.24
C GLU A 306 -0.08 -34.99 20.17
N THR A 307 -1.17 -35.77 20.14
CA THR A 307 -1.42 -36.80 19.13
C THR A 307 -1.41 -36.25 17.71
N ILE A 308 -1.97 -35.05 17.51
CA ILE A 308 -1.96 -34.36 16.21
C ILE A 308 -0.56 -33.82 15.94
N ARG A 309 0.06 -33.16 16.94
CA ARG A 309 1.39 -32.55 16.80
C ARG A 309 2.45 -33.58 16.42
N THR A 310 2.54 -34.67 17.13
CA THR A 310 3.53 -35.72 16.90
C THR A 310 3.45 -36.27 15.48
N ARG A 311 2.23 -36.52 14.98
CA ARG A 311 2.04 -37.06 13.63
C ARG A 311 2.41 -36.02 12.53
N VAL A 312 2.05 -34.77 12.74
CA VAL A 312 2.39 -33.67 11.80
C VAL A 312 3.90 -33.39 11.85
N GLU A 313 4.54 -33.44 13.03
CA GLU A 313 5.98 -33.24 13.15
C GLU A 313 6.79 -34.42 12.56
N ALA A 314 6.32 -35.64 12.68
CA ALA A 314 6.91 -36.78 11.97
C ALA A 314 6.82 -36.62 10.44
N LEU A 315 5.72 -36.12 9.92
CA LEU A 315 5.58 -35.75 8.51
C LEU A 315 6.60 -34.67 8.12
N MET A 316 6.70 -33.61 8.91
CA MET A 316 7.64 -32.51 8.64
C MET A 316 9.09 -32.97 8.68
N GLY A 317 9.44 -33.88 9.57
CA GLY A 317 10.75 -34.51 9.60
C GLY A 317 11.08 -35.30 8.33
N ARG A 318 10.10 -36.00 7.77
CA ARG A 318 10.24 -36.67 6.47
C ARG A 318 10.42 -35.72 5.30
N MET A 319 9.79 -34.55 5.34
CA MET A 319 9.93 -33.50 4.31
C MET A 319 11.31 -32.84 4.28
N VAL A 320 12.13 -33.03 5.30
CA VAL A 320 13.51 -32.52 5.37
C VAL A 320 14.51 -33.53 4.79
N ALA A 321 14.15 -34.79 4.68
CA ALA A 321 15.00 -35.83 4.10
C ALA A 321 14.97 -35.74 2.56
N PRO A 322 16.13 -35.82 1.88
CA PRO A 322 16.17 -35.80 0.41
C PRO A 322 15.61 -37.10 -0.13
N GLN A 323 14.33 -37.13 -0.44
CA GLN A 323 13.72 -38.16 -1.27
C GLN A 323 13.21 -37.51 -2.55
N GLY A 324 13.74 -37.97 -3.68
CA GLY A 324 13.38 -37.49 -4.99
C GLY A 324 12.00 -37.98 -5.42
N ASP A 325 10.96 -37.33 -4.92
CA ASP A 325 9.60 -37.55 -5.42
C ASP A 325 9.08 -36.33 -6.16
N GLU A 326 9.00 -36.49 -7.46
CA GLU A 326 8.43 -35.51 -8.42
C GLU A 326 6.96 -35.19 -8.14
N GLU A 327 6.27 -35.94 -7.29
CA GLU A 327 4.82 -35.84 -7.05
C GLU A 327 4.41 -34.59 -6.25
N TRP A 328 5.30 -34.04 -5.42
CA TRP A 328 5.00 -32.90 -4.56
C TRP A 328 4.99 -31.56 -5.29
N SER A 329 5.73 -31.43 -6.36
CA SER A 329 5.82 -30.19 -7.14
C SER A 329 4.52 -29.86 -7.87
N SER A 330 3.74 -30.89 -8.25
CA SER A 330 2.51 -30.69 -9.01
C SER A 330 1.32 -30.12 -8.21
N PHE A 331 1.32 -30.28 -6.88
CA PHE A 331 0.21 -29.82 -6.02
C PHE A 331 0.30 -28.35 -5.60
N ILE A 332 1.47 -27.74 -5.71
CA ILE A 332 1.76 -26.38 -5.23
C ILE A 332 2.01 -25.40 -6.39
N GLU A 333 2.13 -25.93 -7.62
CA GLU A 333 2.47 -25.15 -8.81
C GLU A 333 1.49 -24.05 -9.17
N ASP A 334 0.32 -24.02 -8.57
CA ASP A 334 -0.80 -23.25 -9.09
C ASP A 334 -1.33 -22.10 -8.22
N ALA A 335 -0.72 -21.82 -7.07
CA ALA A 335 -1.13 -20.67 -6.26
C ALA A 335 -0.26 -19.45 -6.57
N ASP A 336 -0.82 -18.47 -7.26
CA ASP A 336 -0.19 -17.16 -7.43
C ASP A 336 0.03 -16.48 -6.08
N GLU A 337 1.28 -16.18 -5.79
CA GLU A 337 1.75 -15.55 -4.56
C GLU A 337 1.13 -14.17 -4.31
N ASP A 338 0.55 -13.56 -5.33
CA ASP A 338 0.27 -12.12 -5.34
C ASP A 338 -1.17 -11.73 -4.96
N ASP A 339 -2.13 -12.65 -5.08
CA ASP A 339 -3.56 -12.30 -4.87
C ASP A 339 -4.04 -12.43 -3.42
N LEU A 340 -3.24 -13.03 -2.55
CA LEU A 340 -3.72 -13.42 -1.22
C LEU A 340 -3.25 -12.51 -0.08
N GLY A 341 -2.27 -11.65 -0.28
CA GLY A 341 -1.53 -11.11 0.87
C GLY A 341 -0.88 -12.22 1.70
N LEU A 342 -0.95 -13.43 1.19
CA LEU A 342 -0.39 -14.70 1.67
C LEU A 342 0.91 -15.03 0.92
N GLY A 343 1.41 -14.10 0.11
CA GLY A 343 2.61 -14.28 -0.71
C GLY A 343 3.87 -14.70 0.06
N ASP A 344 3.78 -14.78 1.37
CA ASP A 344 4.82 -15.32 2.23
C ASP A 344 4.60 -16.80 2.58
N LEU A 345 3.50 -17.42 2.12
CA LEU A 345 3.07 -18.72 2.64
C LEU A 345 3.32 -19.90 1.69
N VAL A 346 3.49 -19.70 0.40
CA VAL A 346 3.53 -20.81 -0.58
C VAL A 346 4.89 -20.94 -1.30
N SER A 347 5.80 -19.97 -1.17
CA SER A 347 7.02 -19.94 -1.98
C SER A 347 8.17 -20.83 -1.53
N ASP A 348 8.04 -21.56 -0.43
CA ASP A 348 9.19 -22.21 0.22
C ASP A 348 9.21 -23.76 0.13
N THR A 349 8.44 -24.37 -0.76
CA THR A 349 8.49 -25.84 -0.97
C THR A 349 9.81 -26.34 -1.55
N GLU A 350 10.72 -25.46 -1.90
CA GLU A 350 11.84 -25.79 -2.76
C GLU A 350 13.21 -25.80 -2.11
N ALA A 351 13.28 -25.44 -0.84
CA ALA A 351 14.53 -25.56 -0.09
C ALA A 351 14.82 -27.02 0.35
N ILE A 352 14.12 -28.00 -0.22
CA ILE A 352 14.31 -29.44 0.12
C ILE A 352 15.68 -29.96 -0.32
N ALA A 353 16.35 -29.28 -1.24
CA ALA A 353 17.65 -29.74 -1.78
C ALA A 353 18.87 -29.15 -1.07
N ALA A 354 18.75 -28.14 -0.24
CA ALA A 354 19.88 -27.60 0.53
C ALA A 354 19.74 -28.04 1.98
N ALA A 355 20.64 -28.89 2.45
CA ALA A 355 20.73 -29.44 3.78
C ALA A 355 20.96 -28.36 4.87
N ILE A 356 19.98 -27.52 5.13
CA ILE A 356 19.97 -26.61 6.27
C ILE A 356 18.68 -26.86 7.06
N PRO A 357 18.74 -27.12 8.38
CA PRO A 357 17.55 -27.35 9.19
C PRO A 357 16.76 -26.05 9.31
N ARG A 358 15.76 -25.90 8.44
CA ARG A 358 14.87 -24.74 8.41
C ARG A 358 13.45 -25.21 8.48
N GLU A 359 12.63 -24.54 9.29
CA GLU A 359 11.20 -24.61 9.11
C GLU A 359 10.90 -24.02 7.73
N LEU A 360 10.69 -24.88 6.76
CA LEU A 360 10.30 -24.50 5.41
C LEU A 360 9.01 -23.71 5.49
N GLY A 361 8.82 -22.71 4.66
CA GLY A 361 7.56 -21.96 4.62
C GLY A 361 6.35 -22.88 4.47
N THR A 362 6.50 -24.00 3.74
CA THR A 362 5.50 -25.05 3.64
C THR A 362 5.19 -25.70 5.00
N GLN A 363 6.19 -26.08 5.80
CA GLN A 363 5.97 -26.64 7.13
C GLN A 363 5.21 -25.65 8.02
N ARG A 364 5.60 -24.38 7.98
CA ARG A 364 4.89 -23.32 8.70
C ARG A 364 3.45 -23.20 8.23
N ASN A 365 3.21 -23.26 6.92
CA ASN A 365 1.86 -23.19 6.36
C ASN A 365 1.01 -24.37 6.77
N LEU A 366 1.58 -25.55 6.76
CA LEU A 366 0.89 -26.77 7.20
C LEU A 366 0.55 -26.68 8.68
N ARG A 367 1.49 -26.28 9.53
CA ARG A 367 1.21 -26.02 10.96
C ARG A 367 0.12 -24.97 11.14
N ASP A 368 0.19 -23.87 10.43
CA ASP A 368 -0.80 -22.80 10.52
C ASP A 368 -2.17 -23.28 10.04
N ALA A 369 -2.24 -24.12 9.03
CA ALA A 369 -3.49 -24.73 8.59
C ALA A 369 -4.09 -25.63 9.67
N ILE A 370 -3.30 -26.53 10.23
CA ILE A 370 -3.72 -27.42 11.32
C ILE A 370 -4.19 -26.62 12.53
N LYS A 371 -3.41 -25.65 13.01
CA LYS A 371 -3.78 -24.77 14.13
C LYS A 371 -5.13 -24.10 13.92
N ARG A 372 -5.38 -23.61 12.72
CA ARG A 372 -6.62 -22.89 12.38
C ARG A 372 -7.82 -23.79 12.30
N VAL A 373 -7.66 -24.97 11.69
CA VAL A 373 -8.74 -25.95 11.61
C VAL A 373 -9.08 -26.47 13.01
N TRP A 374 -8.08 -26.85 13.79
CA TRP A 374 -8.27 -27.28 15.17
C TRP A 374 -8.94 -26.19 16.02
N HIS A 375 -8.44 -24.97 16.00
CA HIS A 375 -9.01 -23.86 16.79
C HIS A 375 -10.44 -23.54 16.40
N ALA A 376 -10.75 -23.51 15.10
CA ALA A 376 -12.10 -23.26 14.62
C ALA A 376 -13.06 -24.37 15.07
N ALA A 377 -12.62 -25.62 15.06
CA ALA A 377 -13.42 -26.75 15.54
C ALA A 377 -13.56 -26.73 17.07
N GLU A 378 -12.48 -26.40 17.79
CA GLU A 378 -12.48 -26.33 19.27
C GLU A 378 -13.42 -25.25 19.79
N THR A 379 -13.44 -24.09 19.16
CA THR A 379 -14.22 -22.92 19.59
C THR A 379 -15.66 -22.90 19.07
N ASN A 380 -15.99 -23.72 18.07
CA ASN A 380 -17.34 -23.73 17.50
C ASN A 380 -18.31 -24.63 18.30
N PRO A 381 -19.41 -24.09 18.83
CA PRO A 381 -20.37 -24.87 19.61
C PRO A 381 -21.11 -25.95 18.79
N LYS A 382 -21.12 -25.84 17.46
CA LYS A 382 -21.74 -26.83 16.56
C LYS A 382 -20.87 -28.08 16.36
N VAL A 383 -19.60 -28.02 16.73
CA VAL A 383 -18.71 -29.20 16.71
C VAL A 383 -18.81 -29.89 18.07
N THR A 384 -19.63 -30.91 18.12
CA THR A 384 -19.97 -31.62 19.37
C THR A 384 -18.82 -32.49 19.88
N ARG A 385 -18.08 -33.13 18.98
CA ARG A 385 -16.89 -33.92 19.31
C ARG A 385 -15.63 -33.11 18.95
N LYS A 386 -14.88 -32.74 19.97
CA LYS A 386 -13.63 -31.97 19.74
C LYS A 386 -12.56 -32.82 19.05
N PRO A 387 -11.71 -32.24 18.18
CA PRO A 387 -10.69 -32.98 17.46
C PRO A 387 -9.50 -33.32 18.37
N GLU A 388 -9.26 -34.59 18.63
CA GLU A 388 -8.16 -35.11 19.39
C GLU A 388 -7.10 -35.81 18.52
N ARG A 389 -7.50 -36.32 17.36
CA ARG A 389 -6.65 -37.03 16.41
C ARG A 389 -6.61 -36.24 15.07
N LEU A 390 -5.57 -36.53 14.28
CA LEU A 390 -5.42 -35.88 12.98
C LEU A 390 -6.64 -36.09 12.08
N GLU A 391 -7.19 -37.30 12.04
CA GLU A 391 -8.38 -37.70 11.27
C GLU A 391 -9.60 -36.87 11.64
N ASP A 392 -9.74 -36.46 12.89
CA ASP A 392 -10.87 -35.68 13.36
C ASP A 392 -10.95 -34.29 12.69
N LEU A 393 -9.80 -33.73 12.27
CA LEU A 393 -9.76 -32.44 11.57
C LEU A 393 -10.36 -32.50 10.17
N PHE A 394 -10.48 -33.69 9.61
CA PHE A 394 -11.03 -33.94 8.26
C PHE A 394 -12.52 -34.18 8.27
N ARG A 395 -13.14 -34.25 9.45
CA ARG A 395 -14.58 -34.40 9.56
C ARG A 395 -15.29 -33.16 8.98
N GLN A 396 -16.45 -33.41 8.38
CA GLN A 396 -17.23 -32.37 7.71
C GLN A 396 -17.62 -31.22 8.66
N ASP A 397 -17.97 -31.50 9.92
CA ASP A 397 -18.32 -30.47 10.92
C ASP A 397 -17.12 -29.54 11.24
N CYS A 398 -15.91 -30.08 11.35
CA CYS A 398 -14.69 -29.33 11.58
C CYS A 398 -14.34 -28.45 10.37
N LEU A 399 -14.43 -28.98 9.16
CA LEU A 399 -14.17 -28.26 7.92
C LEU A 399 -15.17 -27.13 7.70
N VAL A 400 -16.47 -27.41 7.89
CA VAL A 400 -17.54 -26.40 7.77
C VAL A 400 -17.35 -25.30 8.82
N ALA A 401 -17.02 -25.65 10.08
CA ALA A 401 -16.75 -24.66 11.12
C ALA A 401 -15.59 -23.74 10.73
N THR A 402 -14.53 -24.31 10.18
CA THR A 402 -13.35 -23.57 9.72
C THR A 402 -13.69 -22.59 8.59
N VAL A 403 -14.33 -23.08 7.55
CA VAL A 403 -14.72 -22.25 6.39
C VAL A 403 -15.71 -21.16 6.80
N ALA A 404 -16.67 -21.49 7.69
CA ALA A 404 -17.63 -20.53 8.21
C ALA A 404 -16.95 -19.40 8.99
N ALA A 405 -16.02 -19.71 9.88
CA ALA A 405 -15.26 -18.72 10.66
C ALA A 405 -14.47 -17.75 9.77
N ILE A 406 -13.84 -18.26 8.72
CA ILE A 406 -13.09 -17.44 7.77
C ILE A 406 -14.03 -16.58 6.92
N ARG A 407 -15.11 -17.17 6.40
CA ARG A 407 -16.11 -16.48 5.57
C ARG A 407 -16.79 -15.35 6.32
N GLU A 408 -17.14 -15.55 7.59
CA GLU A 408 -17.76 -14.52 8.40
C GLU A 408 -16.86 -13.30 8.54
N LYS A 409 -15.57 -13.50 8.85
CA LYS A 409 -14.58 -12.41 8.90
C LYS A 409 -14.39 -11.72 7.56
N ARG A 410 -14.49 -12.44 6.45
CA ARG A 410 -14.41 -11.86 5.11
C ARG A 410 -15.68 -11.10 4.74
N ARG A 411 -16.87 -11.64 5.10
CA ARG A 411 -18.17 -11.00 4.89
C ARG A 411 -18.21 -9.62 5.53
N VAL A 412 -17.88 -9.53 6.81
CA VAL A 412 -17.81 -8.27 7.55
C VAL A 412 -16.93 -7.24 6.86
N ARG A 413 -15.81 -7.67 6.25
CA ARG A 413 -14.91 -6.76 5.50
C ARG A 413 -15.48 -6.27 4.19
N VAL A 414 -16.12 -7.16 3.45
CA VAL A 414 -16.74 -6.85 2.14
C VAL A 414 -17.87 -5.86 2.36
N GLU A 415 -18.75 -6.14 3.32
CA GLU A 415 -19.87 -5.30 3.69
C GLU A 415 -19.42 -3.92 4.21
N ALA A 416 -18.36 -3.88 5.02
CA ALA A 416 -17.75 -2.62 5.48
C ALA A 416 -17.17 -1.75 4.35
N ARG A 417 -16.93 -2.32 3.17
CA ARG A 417 -16.52 -1.58 1.96
C ARG A 417 -17.69 -1.17 1.07
N GLY A 418 -18.92 -1.48 1.47
CA GLY A 418 -20.10 -1.27 0.65
C GLY A 418 -20.22 -2.23 -0.56
N GLU A 419 -19.43 -3.31 -0.58
CA GLU A 419 -19.43 -4.29 -1.65
C GLU A 419 -20.44 -5.42 -1.37
N SER A 420 -21.04 -5.99 -2.43
CA SER A 420 -21.97 -7.11 -2.28
C SER A 420 -21.23 -8.39 -1.93
N TRP A 421 -21.60 -9.05 -0.82
CA TRP A 421 -21.08 -10.34 -0.42
C TRP A 421 -21.26 -11.43 -1.49
N GLN A 422 -22.33 -11.37 -2.29
CA GLN A 422 -22.61 -12.38 -3.32
C GLN A 422 -21.45 -12.53 -4.33
N ALA A 423 -20.81 -11.40 -4.69
CA ALA A 423 -19.67 -11.39 -5.59
C ALA A 423 -18.40 -12.00 -4.99
N HIS A 424 -18.38 -12.22 -3.67
CA HIS A 424 -17.18 -12.65 -2.92
C HIS A 424 -17.38 -13.99 -2.19
N LYS A 425 -18.35 -14.81 -2.60
CA LYS A 425 -18.67 -16.08 -1.90
C LYS A 425 -17.53 -17.11 -1.93
N LYS A 426 -16.76 -17.17 -3.01
CA LYS A 426 -15.58 -18.02 -3.12
C LYS A 426 -14.34 -17.25 -2.70
N GLY A 427 -13.42 -17.87 -1.98
CA GLY A 427 -12.21 -17.23 -1.50
C GLY A 427 -11.00 -18.13 -1.62
N ARG A 428 -9.94 -17.59 -2.20
CA ARG A 428 -8.70 -18.31 -2.42
C ARG A 428 -8.04 -18.73 -1.11
N TYR A 429 -8.23 -17.96 -0.04
CA TYR A 429 -7.69 -18.29 1.27
C TYR A 429 -8.31 -19.54 1.87
N GLU A 430 -9.64 -19.66 1.82
CA GLU A 430 -10.34 -20.85 2.29
C GLU A 430 -9.96 -22.08 1.47
N CYS A 431 -9.87 -21.90 0.14
CA CYS A 431 -9.41 -22.94 -0.76
C CYS A 431 -7.99 -23.39 -0.39
N SER A 432 -7.03 -22.48 -0.27
CA SER A 432 -5.64 -22.79 0.09
C SER A 432 -5.50 -23.47 1.46
N LEU A 433 -6.32 -23.07 2.44
CA LEU A 433 -6.31 -23.70 3.75
C LEU A 433 -6.78 -25.16 3.70
N VAL A 434 -7.90 -25.42 3.01
CA VAL A 434 -8.45 -26.76 2.84
C VAL A 434 -7.52 -27.62 1.98
N GLN A 435 -6.88 -27.04 0.96
CA GLN A 435 -5.87 -27.72 0.15
C GLN A 435 -4.64 -28.09 0.97
N ALA A 436 -4.15 -27.20 1.85
CA ALA A 436 -3.04 -27.52 2.75
C ALA A 436 -3.40 -28.69 3.69
N LEU A 437 -4.63 -28.70 4.22
CA LEU A 437 -5.11 -29.81 5.02
C LEU A 437 -5.16 -31.13 4.22
N TYR A 438 -5.69 -31.08 2.98
CA TYR A 438 -5.70 -32.23 2.07
C TYR A 438 -4.29 -32.79 1.85
N SER A 439 -3.32 -31.89 1.62
CA SER A 439 -1.91 -32.28 1.43
C SER A 439 -1.33 -32.96 2.68
N VAL A 440 -1.64 -32.45 3.89
CA VAL A 440 -1.24 -33.10 5.15
C VAL A 440 -1.84 -34.50 5.25
N GLY A 441 -3.13 -34.64 4.98
CA GLY A 441 -3.83 -35.94 5.06
C GLY A 441 -3.24 -36.97 4.09
N LYS A 442 -3.01 -36.56 2.83
CA LYS A 442 -2.39 -37.41 1.81
C LYS A 442 -0.98 -37.88 2.26
N SER A 443 -0.19 -36.97 2.83
CA SER A 443 1.19 -37.28 3.26
C SER A 443 1.27 -38.03 4.58
N CYS A 444 0.18 -38.07 5.32
CA CYS A 444 0.02 -38.90 6.50
C CYS A 444 -0.67 -40.23 6.21
N ASP A 445 -0.83 -40.56 4.92
CA ASP A 445 -1.44 -41.78 4.40
C ASP A 445 -2.86 -42.03 4.95
N LEU A 446 -3.66 -40.94 5.04
CA LEU A 446 -5.06 -41.07 5.43
C LEU A 446 -5.87 -41.76 4.32
N PRO A 447 -6.86 -42.59 4.70
CA PRO A 447 -7.74 -43.27 3.74
C PRO A 447 -8.47 -42.34 2.81
N GLU A 448 -8.71 -42.76 1.56
CA GLU A 448 -9.33 -41.94 0.53
C GLU A 448 -10.76 -41.50 0.88
N ASP A 449 -11.51 -42.30 1.61
CA ASP A 449 -12.85 -41.95 2.13
C ASP A 449 -12.84 -40.73 3.05
N ILE A 450 -11.73 -40.49 3.78
CA ILE A 450 -11.50 -39.28 4.57
C ILE A 450 -11.04 -38.11 3.71
N LEU A 451 -10.26 -38.36 2.66
CA LEU A 451 -9.66 -37.32 1.82
C LEU A 451 -10.60 -36.78 0.74
N GLU A 452 -11.46 -37.62 0.17
CA GLU A 452 -12.35 -37.25 -0.93
C GLU A 452 -13.32 -36.09 -0.61
N PRO A 453 -13.96 -36.04 0.59
CA PRO A 453 -14.77 -34.87 0.98
C PRO A 453 -13.97 -33.57 1.03
N VAL A 454 -12.70 -33.63 1.46
CA VAL A 454 -11.80 -32.48 1.55
C VAL A 454 -11.42 -32.01 0.14
N ARG A 455 -11.08 -32.93 -0.75
CA ARG A 455 -10.80 -32.66 -2.16
C ARG A 455 -11.99 -31.99 -2.85
N LYS A 456 -13.20 -32.51 -2.68
CA LYS A 456 -14.42 -31.90 -3.20
C LYS A 456 -14.65 -30.49 -2.64
N MET A 457 -14.43 -30.32 -1.33
CA MET A 457 -14.54 -28.99 -0.71
C MET A 457 -13.52 -28.00 -1.28
N THR A 458 -12.27 -28.41 -1.50
CA THR A 458 -11.24 -27.57 -2.13
C THR A 458 -11.70 -27.07 -3.48
N LEU A 459 -12.19 -27.96 -4.35
CA LEU A 459 -12.67 -27.60 -5.68
C LEU A 459 -13.90 -26.67 -5.65
N ASN A 460 -14.81 -26.87 -4.70
CA ASN A 460 -15.96 -26.00 -4.53
C ASN A 460 -15.61 -24.60 -3.99
N LEU A 461 -14.53 -24.49 -3.26
CA LEU A 461 -14.01 -23.22 -2.72
C LEU A 461 -13.11 -22.48 -3.69
N ASP A 462 -12.55 -23.16 -4.68
CA ASP A 462 -11.62 -22.57 -5.65
C ASP A 462 -12.34 -21.51 -6.49
N PRO A 463 -11.92 -20.23 -6.37
CA PRO A 463 -12.50 -19.15 -7.16
C PRO A 463 -12.21 -19.29 -8.66
N SER A 464 -11.17 -20.02 -9.05
CA SER A 464 -10.86 -20.27 -10.47
C SER A 464 -11.78 -21.30 -11.12
N VAL A 465 -12.48 -22.11 -10.33
CA VAL A 465 -13.46 -23.08 -10.85
C VAL A 465 -14.76 -22.35 -11.18
N VAL A 466 -15.04 -22.17 -12.46
CA VAL A 466 -16.23 -21.46 -12.96
C VAL A 466 -17.38 -22.39 -13.32
N GLY A 467 -17.14 -23.68 -13.42
CA GLY A 467 -18.17 -24.67 -13.74
C GLY A 467 -17.66 -26.09 -13.81
N THR A 468 -18.54 -26.98 -14.26
CA THR A 468 -18.21 -28.38 -14.60
C THR A 468 -18.69 -28.71 -15.99
N LYS A 469 -17.99 -29.54 -16.70
CA LYS A 469 -18.43 -30.12 -17.98
C LYS A 469 -18.34 -31.64 -17.93
N LEU A 470 -19.26 -32.30 -18.61
CA LEU A 470 -19.24 -33.75 -18.76
C LEU A 470 -18.19 -34.09 -19.83
N LYS A 471 -17.29 -35.03 -19.52
CA LYS A 471 -16.36 -35.60 -20.49
C LYS A 471 -17.04 -36.69 -21.31
N SER A 472 -16.41 -37.12 -22.40
CA SER A 472 -16.87 -38.21 -23.26
C SER A 472 -16.99 -39.57 -22.54
N ASP A 473 -16.25 -39.76 -21.45
CA ASP A 473 -16.27 -40.93 -20.58
C ASP A 473 -17.36 -40.89 -19.49
N GLY A 474 -18.23 -39.87 -19.50
CA GLY A 474 -19.26 -39.66 -18.48
C GLY A 474 -18.78 -39.06 -17.16
N THR A 475 -17.46 -38.76 -17.03
CA THR A 475 -16.93 -38.11 -15.83
C THR A 475 -17.08 -36.59 -15.87
N LEU A 476 -17.25 -35.97 -14.70
CA LEU A 476 -17.30 -34.52 -14.56
C LEU A 476 -15.87 -33.94 -14.51
N ALA A 477 -15.59 -33.02 -15.44
CA ALA A 477 -14.37 -32.22 -15.39
C ALA A 477 -14.68 -30.80 -14.89
N TYR A 478 -13.83 -30.28 -14.04
CA TYR A 478 -13.92 -28.89 -13.61
C TYR A 478 -13.44 -27.96 -14.71
N VAL A 479 -14.19 -26.88 -14.93
CA VAL A 479 -13.82 -25.81 -15.87
C VAL A 479 -13.23 -24.69 -15.06
N TYR A 480 -11.98 -24.35 -15.38
CA TYR A 480 -11.25 -23.29 -14.70
C TYR A 480 -11.30 -22.01 -15.53
N GLU A 481 -11.44 -20.87 -14.85
CA GLU A 481 -11.23 -19.56 -15.48
C GLU A 481 -9.73 -19.41 -15.79
N ASP A 482 -9.42 -18.79 -16.95
CA ASP A 482 -8.05 -18.44 -17.27
C ASP A 482 -7.45 -17.60 -16.14
N ARG A 483 -6.25 -17.95 -15.73
CA ARG A 483 -5.51 -17.18 -14.73
C ARG A 483 -5.24 -15.78 -15.27
N LYS A 484 -5.56 -14.79 -14.47
CA LYS A 484 -5.30 -13.38 -14.77
C LYS A 484 -4.20 -12.86 -13.86
N ILE A 485 -3.45 -11.89 -14.36
CA ILE A 485 -2.57 -11.08 -13.51
C ILE A 485 -3.43 -10.44 -12.41
N GLY A 486 -2.98 -10.53 -11.17
CA GLY A 486 -3.70 -9.93 -10.04
C GLY A 486 -3.96 -8.44 -10.27
N ARG A 487 -5.15 -7.95 -9.90
CA ARG A 487 -5.61 -6.57 -10.14
C ARG A 487 -4.56 -5.51 -9.71
N HIS A 488 -3.85 -5.77 -8.61
CA HIS A 488 -2.79 -4.89 -8.14
C HIS A 488 -1.62 -4.77 -9.12
N HIS A 489 -1.17 -5.89 -9.70
CA HIS A 489 -0.10 -5.88 -10.71
C HIS A 489 -0.60 -5.35 -12.05
N GLU A 490 -1.83 -5.65 -12.42
CA GLU A 490 -2.46 -5.07 -13.60
C GLU A 490 -2.48 -3.54 -13.52
N ASP A 491 -2.90 -2.97 -12.38
CA ASP A 491 -2.88 -1.52 -12.15
C ASP A 491 -1.46 -0.93 -12.26
N MET A 492 -0.45 -1.67 -11.80
CA MET A 492 0.94 -1.25 -11.97
C MET A 492 1.42 -1.37 -13.42
N LEU A 493 0.99 -2.39 -14.16
CA LEU A 493 1.38 -2.59 -15.55
C LEU A 493 0.75 -1.59 -16.50
N ARG A 494 -0.46 -1.09 -16.21
CA ARG A 494 -1.15 -0.10 -17.04
C ARG A 494 -0.32 1.14 -17.32
N GLN A 495 0.52 1.59 -16.37
CA GLN A 495 1.41 2.74 -16.61
C GLN A 495 2.41 2.49 -17.74
N PHE A 496 2.77 1.23 -18.03
CA PHE A 496 3.71 0.85 -19.09
C PHE A 496 3.05 0.73 -20.47
N ASN A 497 1.78 1.09 -20.60
CA ASN A 497 1.17 1.36 -21.91
C ASN A 497 1.65 2.70 -22.50
N GLU A 498 2.28 3.55 -21.68
CA GLU A 498 2.91 4.80 -22.08
C GLU A 498 4.43 4.59 -22.26
N ASP A 499 4.95 4.94 -23.42
CA ASP A 499 6.39 4.83 -23.72
C ASP A 499 7.28 5.59 -22.73
N ALA A 500 6.77 6.71 -22.20
CA ALA A 500 7.47 7.48 -21.19
C ALA A 500 7.73 6.69 -19.89
N ALA A 501 6.81 5.84 -19.47
CA ALA A 501 7.00 4.97 -18.31
C ALA A 501 8.01 3.86 -18.61
N LEU A 502 7.95 3.26 -19.79
CA LEU A 502 8.92 2.26 -20.21
C LEU A 502 10.33 2.88 -20.31
N LYS A 503 10.47 4.06 -20.91
CA LYS A 503 11.72 4.81 -20.95
C LYS A 503 12.31 5.04 -19.56
N ARG A 504 11.49 5.50 -18.60
CA ARG A 504 11.93 5.66 -17.22
C ARG A 504 12.37 4.36 -16.58
N TRP A 505 11.67 3.27 -16.85
CA TRP A 505 12.09 1.95 -16.36
C TRP A 505 13.45 1.54 -16.92
N LEU A 506 13.65 1.66 -18.22
CA LEU A 506 14.94 1.34 -18.87
C LEU A 506 16.09 2.20 -18.31
N GLN A 507 15.84 3.43 -17.96
CA GLN A 507 16.80 4.33 -17.33
C GLN A 507 16.99 4.14 -15.82
N ALA A 508 16.13 3.35 -15.18
CA ALA A 508 16.10 3.21 -13.72
C ALA A 508 17.43 2.79 -13.08
N PRO A 509 18.18 1.79 -13.63
CA PRO A 509 19.49 1.42 -13.07
C PRO A 509 20.44 2.61 -13.01
N GLY A 510 20.62 3.32 -14.13
CA GLY A 510 21.52 4.46 -14.24
C GLY A 510 21.11 5.63 -13.32
N VAL A 511 19.80 5.96 -13.28
CA VAL A 511 19.27 7.03 -12.41
C VAL A 511 19.55 6.73 -10.94
N LEU A 512 19.25 5.50 -10.49
CA LEU A 512 19.46 5.11 -9.11
C LEU A 512 20.95 5.04 -8.77
N TRP A 513 21.77 4.55 -9.70
CA TRP A 513 23.23 4.46 -9.52
C TRP A 513 23.86 5.83 -9.40
N GLN A 514 23.51 6.78 -10.25
CA GLN A 514 23.98 8.16 -10.15
C GLN A 514 23.61 8.81 -8.80
N GLN A 515 22.42 8.51 -8.27
CA GLN A 515 22.05 8.98 -6.93
C GLN A 515 22.89 8.32 -5.83
N ALA A 516 23.22 7.03 -6.00
CA ALA A 516 24.09 6.32 -5.07
C ALA A 516 25.50 6.87 -5.07
N GLU A 517 26.08 7.19 -6.24
CA GLU A 517 27.46 7.70 -6.41
C GLU A 517 27.61 9.20 -6.06
N LYS A 518 26.58 9.90 -5.65
CA LYS A 518 26.67 11.33 -5.28
C LYS A 518 27.71 11.63 -4.22
N TRP A 519 28.05 10.68 -3.35
CA TRP A 519 29.08 10.84 -2.33
C TRP A 519 30.45 11.10 -2.93
N VAL A 520 30.78 10.47 -4.06
CA VAL A 520 32.04 10.70 -4.80
C VAL A 520 32.13 12.16 -5.26
N LYS A 521 31.05 12.66 -5.87
CA LYS A 521 30.95 14.07 -6.32
C LYS A 521 30.97 15.07 -5.16
N GLN A 522 30.63 14.63 -3.94
CA GLN A 522 30.66 15.44 -2.72
C GLN A 522 32.00 15.35 -1.99
N GLY A 523 33.00 14.67 -2.55
CA GLY A 523 34.33 14.50 -1.94
C GLY A 523 34.33 13.72 -0.61
N ARG A 524 33.33 12.85 -0.40
CA ARG A 524 33.25 12.03 0.81
C ARG A 524 34.10 10.77 0.66
N ASN A 525 34.73 10.33 1.74
CA ASN A 525 35.59 9.15 1.72
C ASN A 525 34.80 7.82 1.64
N ARG A 526 33.54 7.79 2.04
CA ARG A 526 32.68 6.60 1.97
C ARG A 526 31.20 6.95 1.75
N PRO A 527 30.41 6.06 1.15
CA PRO A 527 28.98 6.25 1.01
C PRO A 527 28.24 6.11 2.34
N THR A 528 27.05 6.69 2.40
CA THR A 528 26.09 6.48 3.49
C THR A 528 25.29 5.20 3.25
N ILE A 529 24.65 4.66 4.30
CA ILE A 529 23.74 3.50 4.18
C ILE A 529 22.55 3.78 3.25
N THR A 530 22.11 5.03 3.15
CA THR A 530 21.06 5.43 2.20
C THR A 530 21.55 5.31 0.76
N GLN A 531 22.78 5.73 0.49
CA GLN A 531 23.41 5.59 -0.82
C GLN A 531 23.67 4.12 -1.17
N ALA A 532 24.13 3.32 -0.20
CA ALA A 532 24.24 1.88 -0.38
C ALA A 532 22.89 1.21 -0.70
N SER A 533 21.81 1.66 -0.04
CA SER A 533 20.46 1.16 -0.34
C SER A 533 19.97 1.55 -1.74
N LEU A 534 20.37 2.73 -2.25
CA LEU A 534 20.10 3.14 -3.64
C LEU A 534 20.91 2.29 -4.63
N ALA A 535 22.21 2.06 -4.38
CA ALA A 535 23.06 1.21 -5.19
C ALA A 535 22.51 -0.21 -5.28
N ARG A 536 22.01 -0.77 -4.17
CA ARG A 536 21.33 -2.07 -4.18
C ARG A 536 20.11 -2.07 -5.09
N SER A 537 19.25 -1.05 -5.01
CA SER A 537 18.06 -0.97 -5.86
C SER A 537 18.41 -0.77 -7.33
N ALA A 538 19.49 -0.04 -7.63
CA ALA A 538 20.02 0.09 -8.99
C ALA A 538 20.50 -1.26 -9.53
N LEU A 539 21.28 -1.99 -8.73
CA LEU A 539 21.79 -3.31 -9.12
C LEU A 539 20.64 -4.31 -9.35
N ILE A 540 19.61 -4.31 -8.50
CA ILE A 540 18.42 -5.16 -8.69
C ILE A 540 17.73 -4.82 -10.01
N ALA A 541 17.55 -3.54 -10.32
CA ALA A 541 16.95 -3.12 -11.59
C ALA A 541 17.81 -3.52 -12.79
N GLN A 542 19.14 -3.39 -12.68
CA GLN A 542 20.11 -3.80 -13.70
C GLN A 542 20.06 -5.31 -13.95
N LEU A 543 20.11 -6.11 -12.89
CA LEU A 543 20.01 -7.58 -12.99
C LEU A 543 18.70 -8.01 -13.65
N ALA A 544 17.58 -7.36 -13.30
CA ALA A 544 16.28 -7.69 -13.88
C ALA A 544 16.16 -7.32 -15.36
N GLN A 545 16.85 -6.28 -15.82
CA GLN A 545 16.79 -5.81 -17.22
C GLN A 545 17.83 -6.49 -18.12
N ARG A 546 19.02 -6.75 -17.61
CA ARG A 546 20.18 -7.17 -18.41
C ARG A 546 20.58 -8.63 -18.21
N VAL A 547 20.14 -9.25 -17.11
CA VAL A 547 20.53 -10.63 -16.80
C VAL A 547 19.30 -11.52 -16.83
N THR A 548 18.46 -11.46 -15.81
CA THR A 548 17.20 -12.20 -15.76
C THR A 548 16.24 -11.59 -14.72
N PRO A 549 14.95 -11.50 -15.02
CA PRO A 549 13.97 -10.99 -14.09
C PRO A 549 13.63 -12.04 -13.01
N MET A 550 14.52 -12.20 -12.03
CA MET A 550 14.43 -13.21 -10.97
C MET A 550 13.23 -12.98 -10.03
N ARG A 551 12.75 -14.08 -9.46
CA ARG A 551 11.80 -13.99 -8.33
C ARG A 551 12.47 -13.35 -7.13
N ARG A 552 11.68 -12.66 -6.29
CA ARG A 552 12.21 -11.96 -5.08
C ARG A 552 12.89 -12.89 -4.08
N THR A 553 12.47 -14.16 -3.97
CA THR A 553 13.15 -15.21 -3.19
C THR A 553 14.56 -15.48 -3.70
N ASN A 554 14.69 -15.62 -5.02
CA ASN A 554 15.99 -15.88 -5.64
C ASN A 554 16.93 -14.67 -5.48
N LEU A 555 16.39 -13.45 -5.64
CA LEU A 555 17.16 -12.21 -5.44
C LEU A 555 17.78 -12.09 -4.06
N VAL A 556 17.03 -12.38 -2.99
CA VAL A 556 17.58 -12.27 -1.62
C VAL A 556 18.59 -13.35 -1.31
N ARG A 557 18.51 -14.52 -1.95
CA ARG A 557 19.40 -15.66 -1.74
C ARG A 557 20.66 -15.64 -2.60
N LEU A 558 20.83 -14.66 -3.49
CA LEU A 558 22.04 -14.56 -4.33
C LEU A 558 23.30 -14.57 -3.47
N ARG A 559 24.23 -15.47 -3.77
CA ARG A 559 25.53 -15.61 -3.14
C ARG A 559 26.60 -15.05 -4.05
N ALA A 560 27.42 -14.16 -3.50
CA ALA A 560 28.53 -13.53 -4.22
C ALA A 560 29.89 -14.19 -3.90
N PHE A 561 29.97 -14.97 -2.82
CA PHE A 561 31.20 -15.56 -2.30
C PHE A 561 31.01 -17.01 -1.88
N GLY A 562 32.15 -17.70 -1.68
CA GLY A 562 32.23 -19.11 -1.25
C GLY A 562 32.06 -20.09 -2.40
N ASP A 563 32.19 -21.38 -2.08
CA ASP A 563 32.13 -22.47 -3.06
C ASP A 563 30.81 -22.59 -3.79
N GLU A 564 29.75 -22.09 -3.17
CA GLU A 564 28.40 -22.07 -3.72
C GLU A 564 28.02 -20.68 -4.29
N ALA A 565 29.01 -19.87 -4.68
CA ALA A 565 28.76 -18.58 -5.30
C ALA A 565 27.97 -18.72 -6.62
N HIS A 566 26.98 -17.88 -6.80
CA HIS A 566 26.17 -17.87 -8.02
C HIS A 566 26.82 -17.08 -9.16
N PHE A 567 27.79 -16.25 -8.85
CA PHE A 567 28.46 -15.38 -9.81
C PHE A 567 29.89 -15.85 -10.07
N SER A 568 30.23 -16.00 -11.35
CA SER A 568 31.61 -16.10 -11.82
C SER A 568 31.98 -14.78 -12.50
N LEU A 569 32.83 -14.00 -11.86
CA LEU A 569 33.20 -12.67 -12.32
C LEU A 569 34.67 -12.65 -12.79
N PRO A 570 35.00 -12.06 -13.95
CA PRO A 570 36.38 -11.98 -14.43
C PRO A 570 37.23 -11.09 -13.49
N ILE A 571 38.51 -11.34 -13.38
CA ILE A 571 39.45 -10.50 -12.57
C ILE A 571 39.51 -9.09 -13.17
N GLY A 572 39.62 -8.97 -14.48
CA GLY A 572 39.70 -7.70 -15.23
C GLY A 572 38.34 -7.23 -15.77
N ALA A 573 38.39 -6.53 -16.89
CA ALA A 573 37.23 -6.22 -17.70
C ALA A 573 36.75 -7.47 -18.46
N GLY A 574 35.45 -7.62 -18.65
CA GLY A 574 34.87 -8.75 -19.40
C GLY A 574 33.48 -9.11 -18.92
N GLU A 575 32.91 -10.10 -19.56
CA GLU A 575 31.61 -10.68 -19.19
C GLU A 575 31.78 -11.65 -18.03
N GLY A 576 30.72 -11.78 -17.23
CA GLY A 576 30.62 -12.77 -16.16
C GLY A 576 29.51 -13.78 -16.44
N THR A 577 29.27 -14.68 -15.53
CA THR A 577 28.14 -15.61 -15.56
C THR A 577 27.38 -15.62 -14.26
N LEU A 578 26.06 -15.86 -14.35
CA LEU A 578 25.20 -16.16 -13.23
C LEU A 578 24.68 -17.58 -13.41
N ILE A 579 24.91 -18.43 -12.41
CA ILE A 579 24.41 -19.80 -12.37
C ILE A 579 23.56 -19.94 -11.10
N LEU A 580 22.28 -20.26 -11.28
CA LEU A 580 21.40 -20.64 -10.19
C LEU A 580 21.06 -22.11 -10.36
N PRO A 581 21.45 -22.97 -9.43
CA PRO A 581 21.13 -24.41 -9.50
C PRO A 581 19.62 -24.63 -9.49
N GLY A 582 19.15 -25.59 -10.27
CA GLY A 582 17.72 -25.94 -10.31
C GLY A 582 17.15 -26.31 -8.95
N ALA A 583 17.94 -26.97 -8.10
CA ALA A 583 17.59 -27.29 -6.72
C ALA A 583 17.24 -26.08 -5.85
N GLU A 584 17.68 -24.88 -6.21
CA GLU A 584 17.38 -23.63 -5.51
C GLU A 584 16.21 -22.87 -6.14
N LEU A 585 15.66 -23.40 -7.24
CA LEU A 585 14.62 -22.72 -8.02
C LEU A 585 13.31 -23.49 -7.96
N LYS A 586 12.21 -22.75 -7.89
CA LYS A 586 10.85 -23.29 -7.76
C LYS A 586 10.46 -24.29 -8.83
N ASN A 587 10.96 -24.15 -10.00
CA ASN A 587 10.65 -25.00 -11.14
C ASN A 587 11.71 -26.06 -11.42
N LEU A 588 12.68 -26.22 -10.50
CA LEU A 588 13.80 -27.17 -10.59
C LEU A 588 14.63 -27.05 -11.90
N ARG A 589 14.48 -25.92 -12.62
CA ARG A 589 15.26 -25.62 -13.83
C ARG A 589 16.39 -24.66 -13.48
N SER A 590 17.63 -25.05 -13.70
CA SER A 590 18.78 -24.16 -13.51
C SER A 590 18.70 -22.95 -14.45
N ILE A 591 19.17 -21.82 -13.95
CA ILE A 591 19.39 -20.62 -14.77
C ILE A 591 20.88 -20.48 -14.98
N HIS A 592 21.30 -20.39 -16.24
CA HIS A 592 22.68 -20.14 -16.61
C HIS A 592 22.67 -19.04 -17.66
N VAL A 593 23.14 -17.85 -17.29
CA VAL A 593 23.08 -16.65 -18.15
C VAL A 593 24.38 -15.85 -18.08
N THR A 594 24.74 -15.23 -19.19
CA THR A 594 25.87 -14.32 -19.28
C THR A 594 25.51 -12.96 -18.67
N ILE A 595 26.47 -12.33 -18.05
CA ILE A 595 26.37 -10.99 -17.48
C ILE A 595 27.26 -10.07 -18.29
N ASP A 596 26.69 -9.01 -18.86
CA ASP A 596 27.45 -8.05 -19.66
C ASP A 596 28.48 -7.28 -18.80
N GLN A 597 29.49 -6.74 -19.46
CA GLN A 597 30.60 -6.04 -18.81
C GLN A 597 30.15 -4.88 -17.93
N GLU A 598 29.13 -4.11 -18.32
CA GLU A 598 28.59 -2.98 -17.54
C GLU A 598 28.00 -3.48 -16.22
N THR A 599 27.20 -4.53 -16.28
CA THR A 599 26.60 -5.16 -15.12
C THR A 599 27.65 -5.79 -14.20
N VAL A 600 28.69 -6.41 -14.77
CA VAL A 600 29.84 -6.92 -14.00
C VAL A 600 30.53 -5.79 -13.24
N GLN A 601 30.78 -4.65 -13.87
CA GLN A 601 31.40 -3.50 -13.20
C GLN A 601 30.53 -2.95 -12.05
N MET A 602 29.23 -2.84 -12.31
CA MET A 602 28.28 -2.41 -11.28
C MET A 602 28.25 -3.39 -10.10
N LEU A 603 28.26 -4.70 -10.38
CA LEU A 603 28.26 -5.76 -9.38
C LEU A 603 29.54 -5.74 -8.53
N LYS A 604 30.72 -5.67 -9.16
CA LYS A 604 32.00 -5.53 -8.46
C LYS A 604 32.03 -4.30 -7.55
N ARG A 605 31.66 -3.15 -8.09
CA ARG A 605 31.58 -1.89 -7.33
C ARG A 605 30.61 -1.99 -6.16
N PHE A 606 29.47 -2.66 -6.34
CA PHE A 606 28.54 -2.92 -5.25
C PHE A 606 29.16 -3.80 -4.16
N ILE A 607 29.81 -4.87 -4.54
CA ILE A 607 30.46 -5.82 -3.63
C ILE A 607 31.56 -5.14 -2.81
N GLU A 608 32.40 -4.36 -3.47
CA GLU A 608 33.56 -3.74 -2.84
C GLU A 608 33.21 -2.52 -1.96
N VAL A 609 32.28 -1.69 -2.42
CA VAL A 609 32.06 -0.37 -1.80
C VAL A 609 30.78 -0.32 -0.95
N TYR A 610 29.69 -0.92 -1.41
CA TYR A 610 28.38 -0.74 -0.78
C TYR A 610 27.97 -1.89 0.12
N ARG A 611 28.30 -3.12 -0.28
CA ARG A 611 27.96 -4.31 0.50
C ARG A 611 28.57 -4.31 1.92
N PRO A 612 29.82 -3.88 2.15
CA PRO A 612 30.39 -3.85 3.51
C PRO A 612 29.58 -3.02 4.50
N LEU A 613 28.93 -1.94 4.05
CA LEU A 613 28.06 -1.13 4.91
C LEU A 613 26.81 -1.88 5.41
N PHE A 614 26.32 -2.85 4.65
CA PHE A 614 25.23 -3.69 5.09
C PHE A 614 25.68 -4.76 6.07
N VAL A 615 26.87 -5.33 5.86
CA VAL A 615 27.50 -6.28 6.80
C VAL A 615 27.71 -5.58 8.15
N GLU A 616 28.37 -4.43 8.15
CA GLU A 616 28.62 -3.61 9.34
C GLU A 616 27.32 -3.28 10.09
N ARG A 617 26.32 -2.77 9.37
CA ARG A 617 25.05 -2.35 9.96
C ARG A 617 24.21 -3.49 10.48
N SER A 618 24.22 -4.63 9.81
CA SER A 618 23.42 -5.80 10.17
C SER A 618 24.08 -6.64 11.24
N LYS A 619 25.35 -6.37 11.58
CA LYS A 619 26.18 -7.24 12.41
C LYS A 619 26.21 -8.67 11.86
N ALA A 620 26.12 -8.79 10.53
CA ALA A 620 26.27 -10.06 9.85
C ALA A 620 27.73 -10.51 9.91
N ASP A 621 27.95 -11.81 9.76
CA ASP A 621 29.27 -12.38 9.61
C ASP A 621 30.02 -11.68 8.47
N PRO A 622 31.26 -11.21 8.63
CA PRO A 622 32.08 -10.68 7.56
C PRO A 622 32.19 -11.60 6.34
N GLU A 623 32.23 -12.91 6.57
CA GLU A 623 32.31 -13.96 5.56
C GLU A 623 30.93 -14.35 4.97
N ASN A 624 29.87 -13.66 5.35
CA ASN A 624 28.53 -13.92 4.82
C ASN A 624 28.55 -14.00 3.30
N PRO A 625 28.10 -15.11 2.68
CA PRO A 625 28.22 -15.30 1.22
C PRO A 625 27.22 -14.47 0.41
N HIS A 626 26.16 -13.96 1.03
CA HIS A 626 25.05 -13.35 0.31
C HIS A 626 25.39 -11.98 -0.28
N LEU A 627 24.92 -11.74 -1.51
CA LEU A 627 25.05 -10.45 -2.18
C LEU A 627 24.32 -9.34 -1.40
N PHE A 628 23.15 -9.66 -0.84
CA PHE A 628 22.36 -8.75 -0.02
C PHE A 628 22.29 -9.23 1.44
N PRO A 629 23.34 -8.97 2.23
CA PRO A 629 23.44 -9.47 3.59
C PRO A 629 22.35 -8.87 4.49
N GLY A 630 21.85 -9.69 5.41
CA GLY A 630 20.86 -9.34 6.41
C GLY A 630 21.34 -9.56 7.82
N ALA A 631 20.62 -9.03 8.80
CA ALA A 631 20.93 -9.25 10.21
C ALA A 631 20.80 -10.72 10.55
N GLY A 632 21.91 -11.32 10.98
CA GLY A 632 21.92 -12.63 11.64
C GLY A 632 21.37 -12.57 13.08
N SER A 633 20.52 -11.61 13.42
CA SER A 633 20.05 -11.47 14.79
C SER A 633 18.88 -12.39 15.09
N GLU A 634 18.97 -13.08 16.22
CA GLU A 634 17.85 -13.65 16.94
C GLU A 634 16.73 -12.60 17.09
N ARG A 635 15.78 -12.59 16.17
CA ARG A 635 14.53 -11.91 16.43
C ARG A 635 13.65 -12.88 17.21
N LYS A 636 13.59 -12.70 18.52
CA LYS A 636 12.45 -13.18 19.30
C LYS A 636 11.20 -12.62 18.65
N GLU A 637 10.36 -13.49 18.10
CA GLU A 637 9.02 -13.08 17.69
C GLU A 637 8.31 -12.50 18.91
N ARG A 638 7.75 -11.32 18.77
CA ARG A 638 6.85 -10.78 19.79
C ARG A 638 5.62 -11.70 19.82
N GLY A 639 5.52 -12.52 20.85
CA GLY A 639 4.36 -13.34 21.15
C GLY A 639 4.42 -14.83 20.80
N GLY A 640 5.55 -15.34 20.29
CA GLY A 640 5.73 -16.77 20.05
C GLY A 640 6.96 -17.30 20.77
N ASN A 641 6.88 -18.48 21.39
CA ASN A 641 8.00 -19.17 22.01
C ASN A 641 8.97 -19.81 21.00
N GLY A 642 8.90 -19.44 19.71
CA GLY A 642 9.77 -19.92 18.66
C GLY A 642 10.93 -18.94 18.43
N ALA A 643 12.15 -19.34 18.79
CA ALA A 643 13.35 -18.75 18.23
C ALA A 643 13.32 -18.99 16.71
N TYR A 644 13.38 -17.95 15.88
CA TYR A 644 13.80 -18.15 14.50
C TYR A 644 15.22 -18.72 14.55
N PRO A 645 15.50 -19.83 13.87
CA PRO A 645 16.86 -20.27 13.72
C PRO A 645 17.69 -19.11 13.18
N GLN A 646 18.93 -19.02 13.62
CA GLN A 646 19.91 -17.97 13.31
C GLN A 646 19.67 -17.40 11.92
N GLY A 647 19.50 -16.10 11.83
CA GLY A 647 19.03 -15.44 10.61
C GLY A 647 19.79 -15.94 9.39
N PHE A 648 19.09 -16.16 8.31
CA PHE A 648 19.59 -16.80 7.07
C PHE A 648 20.78 -16.09 6.40
N GLY A 649 21.36 -15.08 7.04
CA GLY A 649 22.46 -14.31 6.49
C GLY A 649 22.07 -13.34 5.36
N TYR A 650 20.88 -13.44 4.79
CA TYR A 650 20.37 -12.55 3.75
C TYR A 650 19.27 -11.60 4.23
N MET A 651 19.02 -10.56 3.46
CA MET A 651 18.01 -9.56 3.78
C MET A 651 16.59 -10.13 3.66
N ILE A 652 15.71 -9.77 4.58
CA ILE A 652 14.29 -10.17 4.54
C ILE A 652 13.62 -9.62 3.27
N LYS A 653 12.96 -10.51 2.48
CA LYS A 653 12.28 -10.18 1.20
C LYS A 653 11.42 -8.91 1.31
N ASN A 654 10.56 -8.82 2.29
CA ASN A 654 9.64 -7.68 2.44
C ASN A 654 10.37 -6.35 2.64
N LYS A 655 11.49 -6.35 3.37
CA LYS A 655 12.31 -5.13 3.51
C LYS A 655 12.99 -4.75 2.19
N LEU A 656 13.47 -5.75 1.43
CA LEU A 656 14.04 -5.52 0.11
C LEU A 656 12.99 -4.89 -0.83
N CYS A 657 11.80 -5.50 -0.92
CA CYS A 657 10.69 -5.01 -1.73
C CYS A 657 10.25 -3.59 -1.35
N GLN A 658 10.09 -3.31 -0.05
CA GLN A 658 9.71 -1.97 0.43
C GLN A 658 10.74 -0.90 0.07
N ARG A 659 12.03 -1.20 0.21
CA ARG A 659 13.11 -0.27 -0.13
C ARG A 659 13.21 -0.03 -1.63
N PHE A 660 13.14 -1.10 -2.43
CA PHE A 660 13.10 -1.00 -3.88
C PHE A 660 11.92 -0.15 -4.34
N ARG A 661 10.70 -0.47 -3.92
CA ARG A 661 9.48 0.28 -4.24
C ARG A 661 9.60 1.77 -3.86
N HIS A 662 10.16 2.06 -2.69
CA HIS A 662 10.41 3.44 -2.26
C HIS A 662 11.36 4.18 -3.19
N HIS A 663 12.49 3.56 -3.58
CA HIS A 663 13.48 4.21 -4.43
C HIS A 663 12.98 4.40 -5.86
N ILE A 664 12.33 3.39 -6.44
CA ILE A 664 11.72 3.49 -7.77
C ILE A 664 10.67 4.61 -7.78
N ARG A 665 9.78 4.65 -6.79
CA ARG A 665 8.77 5.71 -6.70
C ARG A 665 9.38 7.10 -6.55
N LYS A 666 10.42 7.23 -5.73
CA LYS A 666 11.03 8.52 -5.40
C LYS A 666 11.92 9.07 -6.52
N HIS A 667 12.70 8.22 -7.18
CA HIS A 667 13.77 8.65 -8.09
C HIS A 667 13.47 8.38 -9.56
N VAL A 668 12.65 7.34 -9.84
CA VAL A 668 12.29 6.92 -11.20
C VAL A 668 10.84 7.33 -11.53
N LEU A 669 10.04 7.68 -10.51
CA LEU A 669 8.64 8.12 -10.65
C LEU A 669 7.72 7.03 -11.21
N LEU A 670 8.01 5.77 -10.92
CA LEU A 670 7.21 4.62 -11.29
C LEU A 670 6.59 3.97 -10.05
N ARG A 671 5.42 3.37 -10.23
CA ARG A 671 4.74 2.55 -9.22
C ARG A 671 4.95 1.09 -9.59
N MET A 672 5.94 0.45 -8.99
CA MET A 672 6.21 -0.96 -9.24
C MET A 672 6.92 -1.62 -8.06
N ASP A 673 6.85 -2.92 -8.01
CA ASP A 673 7.60 -3.77 -7.09
C ASP A 673 8.47 -4.79 -7.84
N LEU A 674 9.12 -5.69 -7.09
CA LEU A 674 10.04 -6.65 -7.67
C LEU A 674 9.35 -7.67 -8.59
N GLN A 675 8.09 -8.01 -8.31
CA GLN A 675 7.36 -8.98 -9.14
C GLN A 675 6.93 -8.36 -10.47
N VAL A 676 6.54 -7.10 -10.47
CA VAL A 676 6.16 -6.36 -11.68
C VAL A 676 7.29 -6.31 -12.70
N MET A 677 8.56 -6.34 -12.28
CA MET A 677 9.70 -6.42 -13.21
C MET A 677 9.60 -7.63 -14.16
N ARG A 678 9.16 -8.76 -13.64
CA ARG A 678 8.97 -9.98 -14.46
C ARG A 678 7.85 -9.80 -15.47
N HIS A 679 6.74 -9.20 -15.04
CA HIS A 679 5.63 -8.91 -15.94
C HIS A 679 5.99 -7.87 -17.00
N ILE A 680 6.84 -6.88 -16.67
CA ILE A 680 7.35 -5.93 -17.68
C ILE A 680 8.22 -6.65 -18.70
N ALA A 681 9.10 -7.57 -18.29
CA ALA A 681 9.91 -8.34 -19.23
C ALA A 681 9.03 -9.13 -20.21
N GLY A 682 8.02 -9.84 -19.71
CA GLY A 682 7.06 -10.53 -20.57
C GLY A 682 6.28 -9.58 -21.47
N LYS A 683 5.84 -8.42 -20.95
CA LYS A 683 5.16 -7.39 -21.75
C LYS A 683 6.05 -6.87 -22.87
N VAL A 684 7.30 -6.52 -22.59
CA VAL A 684 8.24 -5.97 -23.59
C VAL A 684 8.46 -6.98 -24.71
N ILE A 685 8.66 -8.26 -24.39
CA ILE A 685 8.83 -9.31 -25.40
C ILE A 685 7.58 -9.40 -26.29
N LEU A 686 6.39 -9.43 -25.71
CA LEU A 686 5.14 -9.58 -26.46
C LEU A 686 4.70 -8.32 -27.19
N ASP A 687 5.08 -7.14 -26.72
CA ASP A 687 4.87 -5.89 -27.46
C ASP A 687 5.71 -5.84 -28.73
N MET A 688 6.91 -6.45 -28.70
CA MET A 688 7.79 -6.55 -29.86
C MET A 688 7.39 -7.69 -30.81
N ASP A 689 7.07 -8.85 -30.25
CA ASP A 689 6.63 -10.02 -30.98
C ASP A 689 5.53 -10.78 -30.22
N PRO A 690 4.26 -10.60 -30.61
CA PRO A 690 3.13 -11.27 -29.96
C PRO A 690 3.17 -12.81 -30.04
N SER A 691 3.95 -13.36 -30.95
CA SER A 691 4.12 -14.82 -31.15
C SER A 691 5.18 -15.42 -30.21
N ALA A 692 6.00 -14.59 -29.56
CA ALA A 692 7.16 -15.00 -28.76
C ALA A 692 6.81 -15.54 -27.36
N MET A 693 5.66 -16.22 -27.20
CA MET A 693 5.25 -16.81 -25.91
C MET A 693 6.27 -17.83 -25.39
N GLY A 694 6.89 -18.60 -26.25
CA GLY A 694 7.97 -19.54 -25.88
C GLY A 694 9.18 -18.83 -25.28
N LEU A 695 9.56 -17.68 -25.85
CA LEU A 695 10.65 -16.85 -25.30
C LEU A 695 10.28 -16.28 -23.93
N VAL A 696 9.04 -15.82 -23.75
CA VAL A 696 8.56 -15.35 -22.42
C VAL A 696 8.61 -16.49 -21.42
N GLN A 697 8.18 -17.70 -21.80
CA GLN A 697 8.25 -18.87 -20.94
C GLN A 697 9.69 -19.14 -20.48
N GLU A 698 10.64 -19.11 -21.40
CA GLU A 698 12.05 -19.38 -21.12
C GLU A 698 12.67 -18.31 -20.22
N VAL A 699 12.51 -17.04 -20.59
CA VAL A 699 13.05 -15.88 -19.81
C VAL A 699 12.49 -15.83 -18.40
N LEU A 700 11.21 -16.15 -18.23
CA LEU A 700 10.57 -16.16 -16.92
C LEU A 700 10.73 -17.52 -16.20
N GLY A 701 11.26 -18.53 -16.88
CA GLY A 701 11.42 -19.86 -16.35
C GLY A 701 10.09 -20.50 -15.95
N HIS A 702 9.04 -20.37 -16.76
CA HIS A 702 7.78 -21.04 -16.52
C HIS A 702 7.87 -22.52 -16.94
N LYS A 703 7.39 -23.43 -16.09
CA LYS A 703 7.45 -24.88 -16.39
C LYS A 703 6.53 -25.24 -17.56
N ARG A 704 5.36 -24.58 -17.66
CA ARG A 704 4.35 -24.85 -18.67
C ARG A 704 4.03 -23.59 -19.47
N ILE A 705 3.79 -23.77 -20.78
CA ILE A 705 3.44 -22.65 -21.67
C ILE A 705 2.05 -22.08 -21.35
N GLU A 706 1.14 -22.93 -20.86
CA GLU A 706 -0.22 -22.54 -20.44
C GLU A 706 -0.17 -21.50 -19.33
N THR A 707 0.81 -21.60 -18.42
CA THR A 707 1.04 -20.59 -17.38
C THR A 707 1.39 -19.25 -18.02
N THR A 708 2.28 -19.24 -19.00
CA THR A 708 2.63 -18.02 -19.73
C THR A 708 1.44 -17.46 -20.49
N GLN A 709 0.72 -18.33 -21.22
CA GLN A 709 -0.46 -17.94 -22.00
C GLN A 709 -1.56 -17.34 -21.13
N SER A 710 -1.87 -17.97 -20.00
CA SER A 710 -2.93 -17.48 -19.09
C SER A 710 -2.59 -16.11 -18.48
N TYR A 711 -1.32 -15.87 -18.10
CA TYR A 711 -0.89 -14.59 -17.57
C TYR A 711 -0.85 -13.48 -18.62
N TYR A 712 -0.42 -13.80 -19.83
CA TYR A 712 -0.15 -12.79 -20.86
C TYR A 712 -1.19 -12.73 -21.98
N ALA A 713 -2.21 -13.59 -21.96
CA ALA A 713 -3.32 -13.56 -22.92
C ALA A 713 -3.99 -12.19 -23.00
N GLN A 714 -4.08 -11.49 -21.89
CA GLN A 714 -4.67 -10.15 -21.84
C GLN A 714 -3.75 -9.09 -22.45
N VAL A 715 -2.44 -9.21 -22.26
CA VAL A 715 -1.42 -8.37 -22.91
C VAL A 715 -1.46 -8.59 -24.41
N SER A 716 -1.46 -9.85 -24.86
CA SER A 716 -1.59 -10.20 -26.29
C SER A 716 -2.88 -9.66 -26.92
N LYS A 717 -4.01 -9.65 -26.22
CA LYS A 717 -5.27 -9.08 -26.71
C LYS A 717 -5.16 -7.57 -26.93
N ILE A 718 -4.56 -6.84 -26.01
CA ILE A 718 -4.35 -5.38 -26.12
C ILE A 718 -3.43 -5.08 -27.31
N VAL A 719 -2.32 -5.83 -27.45
CA VAL A 719 -1.40 -5.67 -28.58
C VAL A 719 -2.06 -6.05 -29.90
N ALA A 720 -2.82 -7.14 -29.93
CA ALA A 720 -3.58 -7.54 -31.11
C ALA A 720 -4.62 -6.49 -31.52
N GLN A 721 -5.33 -5.89 -30.56
CA GLN A 721 -6.26 -4.80 -30.83
C GLN A 721 -5.55 -3.56 -31.39
N LYS A 722 -4.41 -3.17 -30.81
CA LYS A 722 -3.59 -2.06 -31.27
C LYS A 722 -3.11 -2.30 -32.72
N ASN A 723 -2.59 -3.49 -33.01
CA ASN A 723 -2.17 -3.89 -34.36
C ASN A 723 -3.34 -3.90 -35.34
N TYR A 724 -4.51 -4.41 -34.92
CA TYR A 724 -5.72 -4.36 -35.74
C TYR A 724 -6.12 -2.94 -36.08
N LEU A 725 -6.13 -2.02 -35.10
CA LEU A 725 -6.44 -0.60 -35.37
C LEU A 725 -5.45 0.05 -36.29
N GLN A 726 -4.14 -0.25 -36.16
CA GLN A 726 -3.12 0.25 -37.08
C GLN A 726 -3.32 -0.28 -38.53
N LEU A 727 -3.63 -1.57 -38.65
CA LEU A 727 -3.95 -2.17 -39.95
C LEU A 727 -5.24 -1.57 -40.54
N LEU A 728 -6.24 -1.36 -39.70
CA LEU A 728 -7.49 -0.73 -40.12
C LEU A 728 -7.25 0.70 -40.59
N ASP A 729 -6.45 1.49 -39.88
CA ASP A 729 -6.07 2.85 -40.28
C ASP A 729 -5.29 2.86 -41.61
N GLN A 730 -4.35 1.91 -41.78
CA GLN A 730 -3.62 1.78 -43.05
C GLN A 730 -4.57 1.39 -44.18
N TYR A 731 -5.46 0.44 -43.94
CA TYR A 731 -6.46 0.02 -44.90
C TYR A 731 -7.43 1.12 -45.26
N SER A 732 -7.91 1.86 -44.24
CA SER A 732 -8.79 3.02 -44.41
C SER A 732 -8.14 4.10 -45.27
N ARG A 733 -6.88 4.46 -44.99
CA ARG A 733 -6.14 5.44 -45.82
C ARG A 733 -6.02 4.94 -47.24
N ARG A 734 -5.73 3.68 -47.46
CA ARG A 734 -5.63 3.08 -48.79
C ARG A 734 -6.98 3.13 -49.54
N VAL A 735 -8.06 2.75 -48.86
CA VAL A 735 -9.41 2.78 -49.43
C VAL A 735 -9.85 4.22 -49.74
N MET A 736 -9.65 5.16 -48.82
CA MET A 736 -10.01 6.55 -49.01
C MET A 736 -9.20 7.17 -50.17
N SER A 737 -7.90 6.90 -50.23
CA SER A 737 -7.10 7.39 -51.39
C SER A 737 -7.58 6.84 -52.74
N HIS A 738 -8.09 5.59 -52.78
CA HIS A 738 -8.70 5.06 -54.00
C HIS A 738 -10.09 5.66 -54.31
N VAL A 739 -10.84 6.02 -53.28
CA VAL A 739 -12.15 6.67 -53.45
C VAL A 739 -11.94 8.11 -53.99
N ASP A 740 -11.01 8.82 -53.38
CA ASP A 740 -10.68 10.20 -53.84
C ASP A 740 -10.17 10.17 -55.28
N PHE A 741 -9.31 9.22 -55.64
CA PHE A 741 -8.84 9.07 -57.00
C PHE A 741 -9.98 8.72 -57.98
N ARG A 742 -10.97 7.93 -57.59
CA ARG A 742 -12.14 7.60 -58.38
C ARG A 742 -13.04 8.82 -58.62
N ILE A 743 -13.27 9.60 -57.57
CA ILE A 743 -14.08 10.85 -57.65
C ILE A 743 -13.38 11.86 -58.54
N GLU A 744 -12.07 12.03 -58.46
CA GLU A 744 -11.30 12.90 -59.36
C GLU A 744 -11.37 12.42 -60.79
N LEU A 745 -11.31 11.09 -61.04
CA LEU A 745 -11.40 10.52 -62.37
C LEU A 745 -12.79 10.68 -63.00
N GLU A 746 -13.85 10.46 -62.18
CA GLU A 746 -15.24 10.68 -62.57
C GLU A 746 -15.50 12.17 -62.90
N GLN A 747 -14.98 13.08 -62.10
CA GLN A 747 -15.08 14.52 -62.34
C GLN A 747 -14.29 14.98 -63.60
N GLN A 748 -13.17 14.30 -63.91
CA GLN A 748 -12.39 14.56 -65.16
C GLN A 748 -13.04 13.99 -66.41
N LEU A 749 -13.89 12.97 -66.26
CA LEU A 749 -14.62 12.35 -67.39
C LEU A 749 -15.97 13.03 -67.66
N GLU A 750 -16.50 13.76 -66.70
CA GLU A 750 -17.74 14.54 -66.84
C GLU A 750 -17.54 16.01 -67.24
N GLY A 751 -16.30 16.50 -67.27
CA GLY A 751 -15.91 17.82 -67.78
C GLY A 751 -15.26 17.74 -69.15
#